data_49827730687a3d6ce165a779d8f5e2f4
#
_entry.id   49827730687a3d6ce165a779d8f5e2f4
#
_cell.length_a   1.000
_cell.length_b   1.000
_cell.length_c   1.000
_cell.angle_alpha   90.00
_cell.angle_beta   90.00
_cell.angle_gamma   90.00
#
_symmetry.space_group_name_H-M   'P 1'
#
loop_
_entity.id
_entity.type
_entity.pdbx_description
1 polymer ?
#
loop_
_entity_poly.entity_id
_entity_poly.type
_entity_poly.pdbx_seq_one_letter_code
_entity_poly.pdbx_strand_id
1 'polypeptide(L)'
;MLLKRLILILFVSVNSVHAQDYINDTKAVRTFLDQEKARYIKELHSSSKTKYATLNQLLDLGEWNLVNQELIVGKNINAQEAAVLKFKYHWLNNDFKSAEKDLLKLSKKDQADLKVQRAFAILKIEAWELETAEHMSKALLQKHPNDIETNLVLGRALMLQKKYPEALALANSLIEKMPNLAAGYFLKADVFFWDQKPKDAEEVLVKGLKLNPLNADARFYYGYAIWRRIDATQLGDMVAQWEIALALNPLHFQSHWHLGNGHTNLTYADYVDENENTIRQELETADELFTANKIEAALEKVDQIVKAHPNSVLPEMHKASLLYGDFDATDREQRLDKAEQIFLNILKEKHHYGPAHNGLAAVIKSKRIPYLNTYPSISAAIKNPKISNMDDFLEVFPDLAYYPGHVAKGMAWNQLYTSTVYFPFLVKQHRVFVVPPLHIDLALAMKAPYFRFNSTFDNRQWMDIRGVGSGAAAIEYVERGAFQERNVILHEYVHLFHGQVLTDKQNRKIRELYYNAMENGLTLDYYSQNNESEYLAQTYPAYFEKVKVHPLDFKSMNTLNDLKTKDPKMYAFLDDMISKEKAYLAGDKQAMASNWSEVYVNLARNSAKNDLKEAYAYLDTALQYDQQYLPAFVDYADYLLSEGKYDEASNRLKAAKAIDANYAPIYSVEGNILMATQTNNLAAQAALLKKAYDIEVDYMEKAKNSGILRNFYFQRGMLKQAMDVADEYVKNGSEISTYLRDRKDDSKTFKAWQKSLLGYEEEIAVLSHLAAQKPQNYLIRTQHIEALTANGKYDEALKNLQQIYRTLQASQVNRPEFELLFAEVYAKQGKTKELNEFLDKLMVRGGDPIRLEPLYNQRLVRLLADNNRLEDAKVFHQKLKANTTLFYKSSDLVSRALINLKENKSDEALSLLDEALGIYPYEVDGIKLLKELGKSNAKADNILTNRLKGMEIPAIL
;
A
#
# COMPACT_ATOMS: atom_id res chain seq x y z
N MET A 1 -19.64 -69.59 10.37
CA MET A 1 -19.23 -68.72 9.23
C MET A 1 -19.99 -67.40 9.14
N LEU A 2 -21.26 -67.33 9.50
CA LEU A 2 -22.04 -66.07 9.49
C LEU A 2 -21.62 -65.07 10.57
N LEU A 3 -21.20 -65.53 11.76
CA LEU A 3 -20.77 -64.63 12.84
C LEU A 3 -19.46 -63.91 12.60
N LYS A 4 -18.53 -64.50 11.79
CA LYS A 4 -17.28 -63.83 11.39
C LYS A 4 -17.49 -62.79 10.27
N ARG A 5 -18.57 -62.90 9.48
CA ARG A 5 -18.92 -61.88 8.48
C ARG A 5 -19.68 -60.70 9.05
N LEU A 6 -20.45 -60.89 10.15
CA LEU A 6 -21.10 -59.77 10.84
C LEU A 6 -20.09 -58.90 11.63
N ILE A 7 -19.03 -59.49 12.20
CA ILE A 7 -18.00 -58.75 12.90
C ILE A 7 -17.12 -57.95 11.93
N LEU A 8 -16.93 -58.43 10.69
CA LEU A 8 -16.18 -57.70 9.64
C LEU A 8 -17.00 -56.54 9.04
N ILE A 9 -18.34 -56.65 9.00
CA ILE A 9 -19.22 -55.55 8.56
C ILE A 9 -19.41 -54.48 9.65
N LEU A 10 -19.37 -54.85 10.92
CA LEU A 10 -19.42 -53.90 12.04
C LEU A 10 -18.06 -53.15 12.24
N PHE A 11 -16.92 -53.68 11.80
CA PHE A 11 -15.64 -52.98 11.82
C PHE A 11 -15.42 -52.09 10.58
N VAL A 12 -16.20 -52.25 9.51
CA VAL A 12 -16.14 -51.37 8.32
C VAL A 12 -17.11 -50.18 8.43
N SER A 13 -18.09 -50.22 9.37
CA SER A 13 -19.07 -49.16 9.55
C SER A 13 -18.79 -48.20 10.69
N VAL A 14 -17.61 -48.26 11.34
CA VAL A 14 -17.22 -47.35 12.44
C VAL A 14 -15.98 -46.53 12.10
N ASN A 15 -15.43 -46.64 10.88
CA ASN A 15 -14.33 -45.84 10.41
C ASN A 15 -14.71 -44.92 9.24
N SER A 16 -15.88 -44.30 9.25
CA SER A 16 -16.05 -42.98 8.71
C SER A 16 -15.61 -41.95 9.77
N VAL A 17 -14.37 -42.05 10.22
CA VAL A 17 -13.65 -40.92 10.75
C VAL A 17 -13.70 -39.93 9.62
N HIS A 18 -14.43 -38.83 9.72
CA HIS A 18 -14.27 -37.67 8.87
C HIS A 18 -12.77 -37.42 8.82
N ALA A 19 -12.15 -37.57 7.66
CA ALA A 19 -10.75 -37.26 7.50
C ALA A 19 -10.59 -35.78 7.96
N GLN A 20 -9.91 -35.60 9.07
CA GLN A 20 -9.79 -34.28 9.69
C GLN A 20 -9.09 -33.36 8.71
N ASP A 21 -9.68 -32.20 8.41
CA ASP A 21 -9.11 -31.23 7.47
C ASP A 21 -7.96 -30.47 8.14
N TYR A 22 -6.77 -31.04 8.06
CA TYR A 22 -5.54 -30.39 8.54
C TYR A 22 -5.05 -29.25 7.62
N ILE A 23 -5.80 -28.86 6.59
CA ILE A 23 -5.46 -27.74 5.73
C ILE A 23 -6.09 -26.44 6.25
N ASN A 24 -7.42 -26.43 6.35
CA ASN A 24 -8.21 -25.24 6.66
C ASN A 24 -8.69 -25.19 8.10
N ASP A 25 -8.89 -26.35 8.75
CA ASP A 25 -9.20 -26.41 10.19
C ASP A 25 -7.97 -26.16 11.04
N THR A 26 -7.63 -24.89 11.22
CA THR A 26 -6.45 -24.46 11.96
C THR A 26 -6.49 -24.87 13.44
N LYS A 27 -7.67 -25.04 14.02
CA LYS A 27 -7.85 -25.56 15.39
C LYS A 27 -7.44 -27.02 15.46
N ALA A 28 -7.84 -27.84 14.49
CA ALA A 28 -7.43 -29.23 14.38
C ALA A 28 -5.90 -29.36 14.22
N VAL A 29 -5.29 -28.48 13.42
CA VAL A 29 -3.83 -28.46 13.27
C VAL A 29 -3.11 -28.14 14.57
N ARG A 30 -3.59 -27.16 15.33
CA ARG A 30 -3.00 -26.81 16.64
C ARG A 30 -3.13 -27.97 17.63
N THR A 31 -4.31 -28.60 17.70
CA THR A 31 -4.52 -29.79 18.54
C THR A 31 -3.57 -30.93 18.14
N PHE A 32 -3.37 -31.15 16.85
CA PHE A 32 -2.45 -32.16 16.34
C PHE A 32 -0.99 -31.81 16.67
N LEU A 33 -0.59 -30.54 16.58
CA LEU A 33 0.73 -30.07 16.99
C LEU A 33 0.99 -30.39 18.47
N ASP A 34 0.04 -30.08 19.36
CA ASP A 34 0.17 -30.34 20.80
C ASP A 34 0.29 -31.83 21.07
N GLN A 35 -0.48 -32.67 20.38
CA GLN A 35 -0.40 -34.13 20.50
C GLN A 35 0.96 -34.67 20.06
N GLU A 36 1.50 -34.18 18.94
CA GLU A 36 2.82 -34.59 18.44
C GLU A 36 3.95 -34.15 19.37
N LYS A 37 3.90 -32.91 19.87
CA LYS A 37 4.84 -32.45 20.93
C LYS A 37 4.83 -33.37 22.14
N ALA A 38 3.65 -33.63 22.70
CA ALA A 38 3.50 -34.52 23.84
C ALA A 38 4.01 -35.94 23.57
N ARG A 39 3.75 -36.47 22.36
CA ARG A 39 4.24 -37.79 21.94
C ARG A 39 5.75 -37.86 21.90
N TYR A 40 6.42 -36.89 21.26
CA TYR A 40 7.89 -36.88 21.16
C TYR A 40 8.57 -36.58 22.50
N ILE A 41 8.00 -35.75 23.36
CA ILE A 41 8.48 -35.50 24.71
C ILE A 41 8.42 -36.80 25.55
N LYS A 42 7.32 -37.55 25.45
CA LYS A 42 7.19 -38.86 26.11
C LYS A 42 8.20 -39.88 25.57
N GLU A 43 8.43 -39.90 24.26
CA GLU A 43 9.46 -40.75 23.63
C GLU A 43 10.87 -40.40 24.10
N LEU A 44 11.19 -39.11 24.21
CA LEU A 44 12.49 -38.63 24.70
C LEU A 44 12.83 -39.16 26.09
N HIS A 45 11.85 -39.26 26.97
CA HIS A 45 12.04 -39.74 28.35
C HIS A 45 11.99 -41.26 28.50
N SER A 46 11.38 -41.96 27.53
CA SER A 46 11.17 -43.42 27.62
C SER A 46 12.16 -44.27 26.85
N SER A 47 12.90 -43.68 25.89
CA SER A 47 13.78 -44.43 24.98
C SER A 47 15.19 -44.64 25.54
N SER A 48 15.68 -45.91 25.45
CA SER A 48 17.10 -46.27 25.67
C SER A 48 17.94 -46.09 24.39
N LYS A 49 17.33 -45.75 23.26
CA LYS A 49 17.97 -45.55 21.95
C LYS A 49 18.58 -44.15 21.81
N THR A 50 19.32 -43.92 20.70
CA THR A 50 19.80 -42.57 20.38
C THR A 50 18.68 -41.57 20.35
N LYS A 51 18.89 -40.42 20.98
CA LYS A 51 17.91 -39.33 21.08
C LYS A 51 17.88 -38.43 19.83
N TYR A 52 18.79 -38.65 18.86
CA TYR A 52 18.94 -37.73 17.70
C TYR A 52 17.65 -37.48 16.93
N ALA A 53 16.98 -38.56 16.52
CA ALA A 53 15.78 -38.42 15.71
C ALA A 53 14.63 -37.68 16.44
N THR A 54 14.42 -37.99 17.71
CA THR A 54 13.41 -37.37 18.57
C THR A 54 13.72 -35.89 18.82
N LEU A 55 14.99 -35.57 19.15
CA LEU A 55 15.41 -34.17 19.35
C LEU A 55 15.35 -33.35 18.05
N ASN A 56 15.73 -33.95 16.92
CA ASN A 56 15.62 -33.31 15.64
C ASN A 56 14.16 -32.95 15.30
N GLN A 57 13.22 -33.86 15.60
CA GLN A 57 11.79 -33.64 15.39
C GLN A 57 11.22 -32.57 16.35
N LEU A 58 11.66 -32.59 17.61
CA LEU A 58 11.25 -31.57 18.58
C LEU A 58 11.72 -30.15 18.19
N LEU A 59 12.88 -30.01 17.54
CA LEU A 59 13.29 -28.74 16.94
C LEU A 59 12.31 -28.28 15.86
N ASP A 60 11.85 -29.19 14.98
CA ASP A 60 10.86 -28.87 13.92
C ASP A 60 9.48 -28.54 14.48
N LEU A 61 9.17 -28.99 15.68
CA LEU A 61 7.92 -28.71 16.40
C LEU A 61 8.00 -27.47 17.31
N GLY A 62 9.13 -26.74 17.31
CA GLY A 62 9.30 -25.51 18.10
C GLY A 62 9.73 -25.71 19.56
N GLU A 63 10.10 -26.92 19.97
CA GLU A 63 10.52 -27.22 21.36
C GLU A 63 12.03 -26.95 21.60
N TRP A 64 12.46 -25.77 21.19
CA TRP A 64 13.89 -25.40 21.13
C TRP A 64 14.58 -25.37 22.50
N ASN A 65 13.91 -24.84 23.54
CA ASN A 65 14.47 -24.76 24.90
C ASN A 65 14.69 -26.13 25.50
N LEU A 66 13.74 -27.05 25.32
CA LEU A 66 13.85 -28.42 25.76
C LEU A 66 15.05 -29.12 25.10
N VAL A 67 15.17 -28.98 23.78
CA VAL A 67 16.28 -29.59 23.03
C VAL A 67 17.62 -29.01 23.46
N ASN A 68 17.74 -27.71 23.68
CA ASN A 68 18.97 -27.09 24.14
C ASN A 68 19.40 -27.63 25.53
N GLN A 69 18.43 -27.79 26.44
CA GLN A 69 18.70 -28.41 27.76
C GLN A 69 19.21 -29.84 27.61
N GLU A 70 18.59 -30.65 26.76
CA GLU A 70 19.04 -32.05 26.53
C GLU A 70 20.42 -32.13 25.87
N LEU A 71 20.76 -31.17 24.98
CA LEU A 71 22.08 -31.08 24.35
C LEU A 71 23.20 -30.72 25.36
N ILE A 72 22.87 -29.95 26.39
CA ILE A 72 23.81 -29.65 27.49
C ILE A 72 24.07 -30.92 28.31
N VAL A 73 23.04 -31.74 28.59
CA VAL A 73 23.17 -33.00 29.33
C VAL A 73 23.95 -34.04 28.55
N GLY A 74 23.82 -34.09 27.21
CA GLY A 74 24.65 -34.89 26.30
C GLY A 74 24.49 -36.41 26.39
N LYS A 75 23.47 -36.96 27.06
CA LYS A 75 23.24 -38.40 27.20
C LYS A 75 22.65 -39.03 25.93
N ASN A 76 23.19 -40.17 25.51
CA ASN A 76 22.72 -40.99 24.38
C ASN A 76 22.79 -40.29 23.03
N ILE A 77 23.77 -39.43 22.81
CA ILE A 77 24.01 -38.72 21.53
C ILE A 77 25.52 -38.78 21.25
N ASN A 78 25.93 -39.16 20.06
CA ASN A 78 27.34 -39.10 19.67
C ASN A 78 27.78 -37.67 19.31
N ALA A 79 29.08 -37.45 19.14
CA ALA A 79 29.64 -36.12 18.92
C ALA A 79 29.15 -35.48 17.61
N GLN A 80 29.04 -36.24 16.51
CA GLN A 80 28.53 -35.73 15.20
C GLN A 80 27.05 -35.39 15.30
N GLU A 81 26.22 -36.26 15.88
CA GLU A 81 24.81 -36.02 16.08
C GLU A 81 24.53 -34.79 16.95
N ALA A 82 25.29 -34.65 18.05
CA ALA A 82 25.23 -33.48 18.93
C ALA A 82 25.59 -32.18 18.18
N ALA A 83 26.66 -32.23 17.37
CA ALA A 83 27.06 -31.06 16.59
C ALA A 83 26.00 -30.66 15.53
N VAL A 84 25.39 -31.65 14.86
CA VAL A 84 24.30 -31.37 13.87
C VAL A 84 23.04 -30.83 14.52
N LEU A 85 22.66 -31.31 15.70
CA LEU A 85 21.55 -30.78 16.46
C LEU A 85 21.84 -29.36 16.98
N LYS A 86 23.05 -29.08 17.47
CA LYS A 86 23.47 -27.70 17.84
C LYS A 86 23.49 -26.78 16.64
N PHE A 87 24.04 -27.26 15.52
CA PHE A 87 23.94 -26.52 14.25
C PHE A 87 22.49 -26.16 13.93
N LYS A 88 21.55 -27.12 13.92
CA LYS A 88 20.14 -26.86 13.60
C LYS A 88 19.50 -25.90 14.62
N TYR A 89 19.79 -26.06 15.91
CA TYR A 89 19.35 -25.14 16.95
C TYR A 89 19.80 -23.70 16.67
N HIS A 90 21.09 -23.48 16.44
CA HIS A 90 21.64 -22.16 16.14
C HIS A 90 21.15 -21.62 14.81
N TRP A 91 21.02 -22.48 13.80
CA TRP A 91 20.47 -22.09 12.48
C TRP A 91 19.03 -21.60 12.60
N LEU A 92 18.16 -22.28 13.34
CA LEU A 92 16.79 -21.86 13.63
C LEU A 92 16.74 -20.53 14.40
N ASN A 93 17.71 -20.29 15.28
CA ASN A 93 17.86 -19.02 16.02
C ASN A 93 18.56 -17.91 15.20
N ASN A 94 18.85 -18.14 13.93
CA ASN A 94 19.55 -17.20 13.03
C ASN A 94 20.98 -16.84 13.49
N ASP A 95 21.60 -17.64 14.35
CA ASP A 95 23.01 -17.53 14.79
C ASP A 95 23.91 -18.46 13.97
N PHE A 96 24.19 -18.06 12.74
CA PHE A 96 24.94 -18.87 11.78
C PHE A 96 26.43 -18.99 12.17
N LYS A 97 26.98 -18.00 12.89
CA LYS A 97 28.38 -18.07 13.39
C LYS A 97 28.54 -19.18 14.44
N SER A 98 27.63 -19.28 15.39
CA SER A 98 27.65 -20.35 16.38
C SER A 98 27.37 -21.72 15.74
N ALA A 99 26.43 -21.75 14.78
CA ALA A 99 26.15 -22.96 14.01
C ALA A 99 27.41 -23.50 13.31
N GLU A 100 28.15 -22.63 12.60
CA GLU A 100 29.41 -22.99 11.95
C GLU A 100 30.49 -23.40 12.96
N LYS A 101 30.65 -22.64 14.04
CA LYS A 101 31.61 -22.90 15.09
C LYS A 101 31.47 -24.30 15.71
N ASP A 102 30.22 -24.76 15.92
CA ASP A 102 29.98 -26.09 16.51
C ASP A 102 30.34 -27.21 15.55
N LEU A 103 30.14 -27.06 14.25
CA LEU A 103 30.58 -28.02 13.24
C LEU A 103 32.13 -28.06 13.14
N LEU A 104 32.80 -26.89 13.22
CA LEU A 104 34.24 -26.77 13.12
C LEU A 104 35.00 -27.36 14.34
N LYS A 105 34.33 -27.54 15.49
CA LYS A 105 34.90 -28.21 16.67
C LYS A 105 35.11 -29.71 16.46
N LEU A 106 34.46 -30.31 15.51
CA LEU A 106 34.58 -31.71 15.18
C LEU A 106 35.95 -32.02 14.58
N SER A 107 36.45 -33.26 14.78
CA SER A 107 37.65 -33.72 14.08
C SER A 107 37.48 -33.72 12.56
N LYS A 108 38.55 -33.64 11.79
CA LYS A 108 38.51 -33.70 10.32
C LYS A 108 37.79 -34.95 9.80
N LYS A 109 37.96 -36.09 10.51
CA LYS A 109 37.24 -37.31 10.19
C LYS A 109 35.74 -37.18 10.42
N ASP A 110 35.34 -36.57 11.53
CA ASP A 110 33.93 -36.40 11.87
C ASP A 110 33.24 -35.31 11.00
N GLN A 111 33.99 -34.29 10.57
CA GLN A 111 33.53 -33.31 9.61
C GLN A 111 33.21 -33.94 8.23
N ALA A 112 33.82 -35.09 7.89
CA ALA A 112 33.51 -35.80 6.62
C ALA A 112 32.17 -36.58 6.64
N ASP A 113 31.49 -36.64 7.79
CA ASP A 113 30.16 -37.24 7.89
C ASP A 113 29.14 -36.55 6.97
N LEU A 114 28.24 -37.32 6.37
CA LEU A 114 27.23 -36.80 5.41
C LEU A 114 26.37 -35.68 6.01
N LYS A 115 25.85 -35.84 7.23
CA LYS A 115 25.00 -34.85 7.89
C LYS A 115 25.76 -33.57 8.20
N VAL A 116 27.05 -33.68 8.58
CA VAL A 116 27.91 -32.54 8.85
C VAL A 116 28.25 -31.79 7.56
N GLN A 117 28.57 -32.49 6.49
CA GLN A 117 28.86 -31.87 5.19
C GLN A 117 27.61 -31.20 4.59
N ARG A 118 26.44 -31.77 4.78
CA ARG A 118 25.17 -31.16 4.41
C ARG A 118 24.88 -29.89 5.20
N ALA A 119 25.18 -29.89 6.52
CA ALA A 119 25.05 -28.69 7.34
C ALA A 119 26.00 -27.57 6.85
N PHE A 120 27.23 -27.88 6.43
CA PHE A 120 28.08 -26.88 5.77
C PHE A 120 27.49 -26.39 4.44
N ALA A 121 26.88 -27.23 3.63
CA ALA A 121 26.22 -26.78 2.37
C ALA A 121 25.03 -25.84 2.66
N ILE A 122 24.27 -26.07 3.72
CA ILE A 122 23.22 -25.14 4.18
C ILE A 122 23.85 -23.80 4.58
N LEU A 123 24.93 -23.77 5.34
CA LEU A 123 25.62 -22.54 5.72
C LEU A 123 26.16 -21.77 4.52
N LYS A 124 26.54 -22.44 3.44
CA LYS A 124 26.93 -21.78 2.18
C LYS A 124 25.74 -21.09 1.52
N ILE A 125 24.53 -21.66 1.61
CA ILE A 125 23.30 -20.97 1.16
C ILE A 125 23.07 -19.72 2.00
N GLU A 126 23.17 -19.83 3.33
CA GLU A 126 22.96 -18.69 4.23
C GLU A 126 23.99 -17.56 4.03
N ALA A 127 25.23 -17.92 3.67
CA ALA A 127 26.27 -16.96 3.29
C ALA A 127 26.10 -16.39 1.87
N TRP A 128 25.09 -16.87 1.12
CA TRP A 128 24.87 -16.56 -0.30
C TRP A 128 25.98 -17.02 -1.24
N GLU A 129 26.65 -18.10 -0.88
CA GLU A 129 27.65 -18.82 -1.70
C GLU A 129 26.96 -19.97 -2.47
N LEU A 130 25.97 -19.64 -3.30
CA LEU A 130 24.99 -20.59 -3.88
C LEU A 130 25.65 -21.61 -4.81
N GLU A 131 26.63 -21.21 -5.61
CA GLU A 131 27.38 -22.10 -6.50
C GLU A 131 28.22 -23.11 -5.70
N THR A 132 28.81 -22.65 -4.60
CA THR A 132 29.56 -23.53 -3.67
C THR A 132 28.63 -24.56 -3.05
N ALA A 133 27.45 -24.14 -2.58
CA ALA A 133 26.45 -25.03 -2.01
C ALA A 133 25.95 -26.07 -3.03
N GLU A 134 25.71 -25.66 -4.27
CA GLU A 134 25.34 -26.55 -5.37
C GLU A 134 26.43 -27.59 -5.63
N HIS A 135 27.70 -27.14 -5.76
CA HIS A 135 28.82 -28.03 -5.98
C HIS A 135 29.01 -29.07 -4.85
N MET A 136 28.96 -28.62 -3.60
CA MET A 136 29.02 -29.49 -2.45
C MET A 136 27.87 -30.51 -2.44
N SER A 137 26.67 -30.09 -2.67
CA SER A 137 25.49 -30.96 -2.69
C SER A 137 25.57 -32.00 -3.83
N LYS A 138 25.99 -31.60 -5.03
CA LYS A 138 26.22 -32.54 -6.14
C LYS A 138 27.31 -33.56 -5.80
N ALA A 139 28.43 -33.16 -5.18
CA ALA A 139 29.50 -34.06 -4.77
C ALA A 139 29.03 -35.05 -3.68
N LEU A 140 28.17 -34.64 -2.76
CA LEU A 140 27.57 -35.55 -1.78
C LEU A 140 26.59 -36.54 -2.44
N LEU A 141 25.77 -36.11 -3.40
CA LEU A 141 24.83 -36.96 -4.12
C LEU A 141 25.52 -37.97 -5.04
N GLN A 142 26.74 -37.68 -5.54
CA GLN A 142 27.53 -38.71 -6.24
C GLN A 142 27.84 -39.91 -5.35
N LYS A 143 28.06 -39.71 -4.05
CA LYS A 143 28.34 -40.75 -3.08
C LYS A 143 27.07 -41.34 -2.44
N HIS A 144 26.06 -40.50 -2.29
CA HIS A 144 24.79 -40.81 -1.60
C HIS A 144 23.57 -40.38 -2.45
N PRO A 145 23.31 -41.03 -3.62
CA PRO A 145 22.34 -40.54 -4.61
C PRO A 145 20.90 -40.50 -4.12
N ASN A 146 20.58 -41.24 -3.07
CA ASN A 146 19.23 -41.31 -2.51
C ASN A 146 19.05 -40.47 -1.23
N ASP A 147 20.07 -39.66 -0.84
CA ASP A 147 19.91 -38.81 0.35
C ASP A 147 18.95 -37.65 0.08
N ILE A 148 17.77 -37.76 0.67
CA ILE A 148 16.65 -36.85 0.42
C ILE A 148 17.02 -35.41 0.81
N GLU A 149 17.58 -35.25 2.01
CA GLU A 149 17.87 -33.93 2.53
C GLU A 149 18.97 -33.19 1.75
N THR A 150 19.96 -33.92 1.21
CA THR A 150 20.95 -33.32 0.30
C THR A 150 20.30 -32.91 -1.04
N ASN A 151 19.31 -33.68 -1.54
CA ASN A 151 18.54 -33.27 -2.72
C ASN A 151 17.75 -31.99 -2.44
N LEU A 152 17.17 -31.82 -1.26
CA LEU A 152 16.46 -30.59 -0.87
C LEU A 152 17.41 -29.37 -0.78
N VAL A 153 18.59 -29.56 -0.22
CA VAL A 153 19.62 -28.49 -0.21
C VAL A 153 20.04 -28.10 -1.62
N LEU A 154 20.28 -29.10 -2.50
CA LEU A 154 20.56 -28.82 -3.91
C LEU A 154 19.41 -28.08 -4.59
N GLY A 155 18.18 -28.52 -4.38
CA GLY A 155 16.98 -27.89 -4.96
C GLY A 155 16.85 -26.42 -4.54
N ARG A 156 17.09 -26.12 -3.25
CA ARG A 156 17.10 -24.76 -2.73
C ARG A 156 18.21 -23.91 -3.35
N ALA A 157 19.43 -24.45 -3.46
CA ALA A 157 20.55 -23.73 -4.07
C ALA A 157 20.28 -23.43 -5.56
N LEU A 158 19.69 -24.34 -6.32
CA LEU A 158 19.30 -24.14 -7.72
C LEU A 158 18.17 -23.09 -7.84
N MET A 159 17.15 -23.18 -7.01
CA MET A 159 16.03 -22.25 -6.99
C MET A 159 16.52 -20.81 -6.74
N LEU A 160 17.35 -20.59 -5.74
CA LEU A 160 17.88 -19.26 -5.40
C LEU A 160 18.79 -18.69 -6.49
N GLN A 161 19.42 -19.56 -7.30
CA GLN A 161 20.16 -19.18 -8.51
C GLN A 161 19.25 -18.93 -9.74
N LYS A 162 17.92 -19.00 -9.57
CA LYS A 162 16.90 -18.93 -10.65
C LYS A 162 17.01 -20.06 -11.69
N LYS A 163 17.67 -21.17 -11.36
CA LYS A 163 17.73 -22.40 -12.17
C LYS A 163 16.45 -23.22 -11.99
N TYR A 164 15.30 -22.59 -12.23
CA TYR A 164 13.97 -23.17 -11.97
C TYR A 164 13.70 -24.49 -12.71
N PRO A 165 14.05 -24.64 -14.00
CA PRO A 165 13.85 -25.92 -14.68
C PRO A 165 14.57 -27.08 -14.01
N GLU A 166 15.81 -26.89 -13.58
CA GLU A 166 16.62 -27.90 -12.88
C GLU A 166 16.05 -28.23 -11.50
N ALA A 167 15.67 -27.21 -10.73
CA ALA A 167 15.03 -27.37 -9.43
C ALA A 167 13.68 -28.10 -9.52
N LEU A 168 12.86 -27.80 -10.53
CA LEU A 168 11.60 -28.50 -10.80
C LEU A 168 11.81 -29.95 -11.20
N ALA A 169 12.79 -30.23 -12.06
CA ALA A 169 13.14 -31.60 -12.44
C ALA A 169 13.55 -32.44 -11.21
N LEU A 170 14.34 -31.86 -10.32
CA LEU A 170 14.74 -32.50 -9.06
C LEU A 170 13.52 -32.75 -8.15
N ALA A 171 12.66 -31.77 -7.94
CA ALA A 171 11.45 -31.92 -7.13
C ALA A 171 10.49 -32.98 -7.72
N ASN A 172 10.29 -33.01 -9.03
CA ASN A 172 9.48 -34.03 -9.70
C ASN A 172 10.07 -35.44 -9.51
N SER A 173 11.39 -35.59 -9.65
CA SER A 173 12.06 -36.89 -9.39
C SER A 173 11.88 -37.37 -7.96
N LEU A 174 11.89 -36.47 -6.98
CA LEU A 174 11.62 -36.82 -5.57
C LEU A 174 10.17 -37.28 -5.39
N ILE A 175 9.21 -36.59 -6.01
CA ILE A 175 7.78 -36.95 -5.94
C ILE A 175 7.52 -38.31 -6.62
N GLU A 176 8.11 -38.55 -7.77
CA GLU A 176 7.95 -39.83 -8.50
C GLU A 176 8.49 -41.02 -7.72
N LYS A 177 9.67 -40.85 -7.11
CA LYS A 177 10.30 -41.92 -6.32
C LYS A 177 9.62 -42.13 -4.97
N MET A 178 9.08 -41.08 -4.37
CA MET A 178 8.52 -41.06 -3.02
C MET A 178 7.24 -40.21 -2.94
N PRO A 179 6.13 -40.68 -3.51
CA PRO A 179 4.90 -39.89 -3.62
C PRO A 179 4.26 -39.53 -2.27
N ASN A 180 4.65 -40.22 -1.21
CA ASN A 180 4.16 -39.95 0.16
C ASN A 180 5.14 -39.06 0.97
N LEU A 181 6.18 -38.53 0.37
CA LEU A 181 7.12 -37.61 0.99
C LEU A 181 6.71 -36.16 0.73
N ALA A 182 6.26 -35.44 1.77
CA ALA A 182 5.81 -34.05 1.67
C ALA A 182 6.89 -33.11 1.12
N ALA A 183 8.15 -33.33 1.46
CA ALA A 183 9.26 -32.44 1.14
C ALA A 183 9.46 -32.22 -0.38
N GLY A 184 9.19 -33.23 -1.22
CA GLY A 184 9.25 -33.06 -2.67
C GLY A 184 8.17 -32.08 -3.19
N TYR A 185 6.97 -32.13 -2.62
CA TYR A 185 5.89 -31.20 -2.95
C TYR A 185 6.20 -29.78 -2.44
N PHE A 186 6.78 -29.65 -1.25
CA PHE A 186 7.19 -28.35 -0.71
C PHE A 186 8.25 -27.68 -1.57
N LEU A 187 9.32 -28.40 -1.93
CA LEU A 187 10.33 -27.88 -2.85
C LEU A 187 9.72 -27.43 -4.18
N LYS A 188 8.80 -28.22 -4.76
CA LYS A 188 8.14 -27.86 -6.02
C LYS A 188 7.28 -26.60 -5.86
N ALA A 189 6.56 -26.48 -4.77
CA ALA A 189 5.75 -25.29 -4.47
C ALA A 189 6.62 -24.03 -4.29
N ASP A 190 7.75 -24.15 -3.57
CA ASP A 190 8.70 -23.07 -3.39
C ASP A 190 9.24 -22.57 -4.73
N VAL A 191 9.64 -23.47 -5.62
CA VAL A 191 10.11 -23.10 -6.96
C VAL A 191 9.03 -22.36 -7.75
N PHE A 192 7.78 -22.79 -7.67
CA PHE A 192 6.68 -22.06 -8.32
C PHE A 192 6.43 -20.68 -7.73
N PHE A 193 6.52 -20.49 -6.41
CA PHE A 193 6.43 -19.17 -5.80
C PHE A 193 7.56 -18.26 -6.28
N TRP A 194 8.80 -18.75 -6.32
CA TRP A 194 9.95 -18.00 -6.81
C TRP A 194 9.86 -17.67 -8.30
N ASP A 195 9.27 -18.55 -9.10
CA ASP A 195 8.98 -18.36 -10.54
C ASP A 195 7.67 -17.55 -10.76
N GLN A 196 7.13 -16.90 -9.75
CA GLN A 196 5.94 -16.05 -9.83
C GLN A 196 4.65 -16.76 -10.30
N LYS A 197 4.52 -18.05 -9.97
CA LYS A 197 3.38 -18.92 -10.32
C LYS A 197 2.58 -19.34 -9.06
N PRO A 198 1.94 -18.39 -8.36
CA PRO A 198 1.34 -18.66 -7.03
C PRO A 198 0.17 -19.68 -7.09
N LYS A 199 -0.57 -19.76 -8.18
CA LYS A 199 -1.67 -20.73 -8.34
C LYS A 199 -1.13 -22.16 -8.44
N ASP A 200 -0.11 -22.38 -9.28
CA ASP A 200 0.54 -23.70 -9.41
C ASP A 200 1.22 -24.10 -8.10
N ALA A 201 1.83 -23.12 -7.40
CA ALA A 201 2.43 -23.34 -6.10
C ALA A 201 1.40 -23.80 -5.06
N GLU A 202 0.25 -23.14 -4.96
CA GLU A 202 -0.81 -23.50 -4.01
C GLU A 202 -1.32 -24.91 -4.22
N GLU A 203 -1.57 -25.32 -5.47
CA GLU A 203 -2.07 -26.67 -5.81
C GLU A 203 -1.14 -27.76 -5.33
N VAL A 204 0.16 -27.58 -5.52
CA VAL A 204 1.20 -28.52 -5.10
C VAL A 204 1.40 -28.47 -3.58
N LEU A 205 1.39 -27.29 -2.99
CA LEU A 205 1.56 -27.07 -1.58
C LEU A 205 0.50 -27.79 -0.73
N VAL A 206 -0.78 -27.72 -1.16
CA VAL A 206 -1.89 -28.42 -0.50
C VAL A 206 -1.67 -29.94 -0.49
N LYS A 207 -1.10 -30.52 -1.56
CA LYS A 207 -0.75 -31.95 -1.58
C LYS A 207 0.31 -32.27 -0.53
N GLY A 208 1.34 -31.44 -0.40
CA GLY A 208 2.37 -31.59 0.62
C GLY A 208 1.82 -31.45 2.05
N LEU A 209 0.96 -30.46 2.30
CA LEU A 209 0.36 -30.23 3.62
C LEU A 209 -0.59 -31.35 4.07
N LYS A 210 -1.22 -32.07 3.13
CA LYS A 210 -1.99 -33.29 3.46
C LYS A 210 -1.10 -34.43 3.97
N LEU A 211 0.16 -34.47 3.54
CA LEU A 211 1.14 -35.47 3.99
C LEU A 211 1.88 -35.05 5.25
N ASN A 212 2.19 -33.78 5.38
CA ASN A 212 2.81 -33.19 6.58
C ASN A 212 2.22 -31.81 6.87
N PRO A 213 1.23 -31.69 7.76
CA PRO A 213 0.62 -30.41 8.12
C PRO A 213 1.45 -29.58 9.10
N LEU A 214 2.55 -30.11 9.67
CA LEU A 214 3.39 -29.46 10.67
C LEU A 214 4.75 -29.03 10.08
N ASN A 215 4.71 -28.18 9.05
CA ASN A 215 5.89 -27.56 8.46
C ASN A 215 5.71 -26.04 8.44
N ALA A 216 6.61 -25.30 9.07
CA ALA A 216 6.49 -23.85 9.26
C ALA A 216 6.49 -23.09 7.92
N ASP A 217 7.45 -23.37 7.02
CA ASP A 217 7.52 -22.71 5.71
C ASP A 217 6.26 -22.99 4.88
N ALA A 218 5.82 -24.25 4.85
CA ALA A 218 4.63 -24.63 4.09
C ALA A 218 3.35 -23.95 4.63
N ARG A 219 3.22 -23.76 5.93
CA ARG A 219 2.13 -23.00 6.53
C ARG A 219 2.19 -21.53 6.17
N PHE A 220 3.38 -20.94 6.23
CA PHE A 220 3.58 -19.58 5.78
C PHE A 220 3.18 -19.41 4.31
N TYR A 221 3.68 -20.26 3.42
CA TYR A 221 3.37 -20.17 1.99
C TYR A 221 1.89 -20.42 1.68
N TYR A 222 1.21 -21.24 2.46
CA TYR A 222 -0.22 -21.41 2.29
C TYR A 222 -1.00 -20.15 2.69
N GLY A 223 -0.66 -19.53 3.81
CA GLY A 223 -1.19 -18.21 4.17
C GLY A 223 -0.87 -17.14 3.10
N TYR A 224 0.35 -17.17 2.54
CA TYR A 224 0.76 -16.29 1.45
C TYR A 224 -0.08 -16.52 0.18
N ALA A 225 -0.39 -17.77 -0.18
CA ALA A 225 -1.27 -18.08 -1.30
C ALA A 225 -2.69 -17.55 -1.09
N ILE A 226 -3.24 -17.71 0.12
CA ILE A 226 -4.54 -17.11 0.50
C ILE A 226 -4.50 -15.60 0.33
N TRP A 227 -3.48 -14.93 0.84
CA TRP A 227 -3.33 -13.49 0.67
C TRP A 227 -3.28 -13.05 -0.80
N ARG A 228 -2.60 -13.82 -1.66
CA ARG A 228 -2.49 -13.54 -3.10
C ARG A 228 -3.81 -13.64 -3.87
N ARG A 229 -4.86 -14.19 -3.26
CA ARG A 229 -6.23 -14.18 -3.82
C ARG A 229 -6.87 -12.79 -3.75
N ILE A 230 -6.33 -11.89 -2.93
CA ILE A 230 -6.85 -10.52 -2.71
C ILE A 230 -8.32 -10.53 -2.26
N ASP A 231 -8.70 -11.53 -1.48
CA ASP A 231 -10.04 -11.68 -0.92
C ASP A 231 -10.01 -11.30 0.57
N ALA A 232 -10.55 -10.12 0.88
CA ALA A 232 -10.60 -9.59 2.23
C ALA A 232 -11.34 -10.51 3.22
N THR A 233 -12.25 -11.36 2.75
CA THR A 233 -13.01 -12.29 3.61
C THR A 233 -12.16 -13.45 4.13
N GLN A 234 -11.01 -13.73 3.51
CA GLN A 234 -10.11 -14.82 3.84
C GLN A 234 -8.89 -14.38 4.68
N LEU A 235 -8.81 -13.12 5.08
CA LEU A 235 -7.65 -12.61 5.82
C LEU A 235 -7.48 -13.27 7.19
N GLY A 236 -8.56 -13.67 7.86
CA GLY A 236 -8.51 -14.46 9.10
C GLY A 236 -7.86 -15.83 8.90
N ASP A 237 -8.19 -16.52 7.81
CA ASP A 237 -7.60 -17.81 7.47
C ASP A 237 -6.12 -17.67 7.16
N MET A 238 -5.73 -16.62 6.43
CA MET A 238 -4.34 -16.27 6.14
C MET A 238 -3.52 -16.11 7.44
N VAL A 239 -3.98 -15.25 8.35
CA VAL A 239 -3.30 -14.99 9.63
C VAL A 239 -3.15 -16.26 10.45
N ALA A 240 -4.20 -17.08 10.55
CA ALA A 240 -4.16 -18.33 11.29
C ALA A 240 -3.09 -19.31 10.77
N GLN A 241 -2.81 -19.33 9.46
CA GLN A 241 -1.72 -20.13 8.89
C GLN A 241 -0.35 -19.61 9.33
N TRP A 242 -0.15 -18.28 9.31
CA TRP A 242 1.11 -17.67 9.76
C TRP A 242 1.37 -17.85 11.26
N GLU A 243 0.32 -17.83 12.08
CA GLU A 243 0.42 -18.13 13.51
C GLU A 243 0.80 -19.60 13.77
N ILE A 244 0.30 -20.56 12.96
CA ILE A 244 0.76 -21.96 13.04
C ILE A 244 2.25 -22.06 12.67
N ALA A 245 2.69 -21.32 11.65
CA ALA A 245 4.10 -21.27 11.29
C ALA A 245 4.97 -20.77 12.46
N LEU A 246 4.50 -19.74 13.19
CA LEU A 246 5.19 -19.23 14.40
C LEU A 246 5.15 -20.22 15.58
N ALA A 247 4.09 -21.01 15.72
CA ALA A 247 4.02 -22.06 16.75
C ALA A 247 5.02 -23.21 16.49
N LEU A 248 5.40 -23.43 15.23
CA LEU A 248 6.43 -24.38 14.78
C LEU A 248 7.83 -23.79 14.79
N ASN A 249 7.96 -22.53 14.42
CA ASN A 249 9.21 -21.78 14.38
C ASN A 249 8.99 -20.37 14.96
N PRO A 250 9.26 -20.13 16.24
CA PRO A 250 9.04 -18.85 16.90
C PRO A 250 9.80 -17.66 16.30
N LEU A 251 10.88 -17.90 15.53
CA LEU A 251 11.65 -16.88 14.82
C LEU A 251 11.50 -17.02 13.29
N HIS A 252 10.33 -17.45 12.83
CA HIS A 252 10.05 -17.56 11.40
C HIS A 252 9.96 -16.17 10.76
N PHE A 253 11.02 -15.77 10.06
CA PHE A 253 11.17 -14.42 9.53
C PHE A 253 9.97 -13.97 8.67
N GLN A 254 9.58 -14.77 7.67
CA GLN A 254 8.52 -14.39 6.76
C GLN A 254 7.17 -14.18 7.46
N SER A 255 6.85 -15.01 8.46
CA SER A 255 5.62 -14.85 9.24
C SER A 255 5.63 -13.56 10.04
N HIS A 256 6.71 -13.25 10.74
CA HIS A 256 6.84 -11.98 11.45
C HIS A 256 6.79 -10.79 10.50
N TRP A 257 7.52 -10.89 9.39
CA TRP A 257 7.56 -9.85 8.39
C TRP A 257 6.16 -9.52 7.82
N HIS A 258 5.37 -10.54 7.48
CA HIS A 258 4.04 -10.32 6.88
C HIS A 258 3.01 -9.93 7.94
N LEU A 259 3.08 -10.46 9.14
CA LEU A 259 2.24 -10.00 10.25
C LEU A 259 2.54 -8.55 10.63
N GLY A 260 3.81 -8.13 10.57
CA GLY A 260 4.22 -6.75 10.83
C GLY A 260 3.85 -5.75 9.74
N ASN A 261 3.78 -6.19 8.47
CA ASN A 261 3.55 -5.33 7.31
C ASN A 261 2.19 -5.51 6.63
N GLY A 262 1.33 -6.33 7.16
CA GLY A 262 0.12 -6.69 6.44
C GLY A 262 -0.95 -7.34 7.29
N HIS A 263 -0.99 -7.03 8.57
CA HIS A 263 -2.01 -7.54 9.46
C HIS A 263 -3.33 -6.82 9.20
N THR A 264 -4.05 -7.28 8.20
CA THR A 264 -5.21 -6.58 7.66
C THR A 264 -6.52 -6.86 8.38
N ASN A 265 -6.52 -7.79 9.33
CA ASN A 265 -7.71 -8.17 10.09
C ASN A 265 -7.90 -7.35 11.36
N LEU A 266 -6.88 -6.63 11.78
CA LEU A 266 -6.95 -5.80 12.96
C LEU A 266 -7.28 -4.38 12.56
N THR A 267 -8.16 -3.77 13.32
CA THR A 267 -8.43 -2.35 13.23
C THR A 267 -7.45 -1.59 14.12
N TYR A 268 -7.29 -0.31 13.87
CA TYR A 268 -6.46 0.54 14.74
C TYR A 268 -6.89 0.46 16.21
N ALA A 269 -8.17 0.27 16.49
CA ALA A 269 -8.69 0.13 17.85
C ALA A 269 -8.09 -1.06 18.62
N ASP A 270 -7.64 -2.12 17.93
CA ASP A 270 -7.04 -3.29 18.59
C ASP A 270 -5.64 -2.98 19.14
N TYR A 271 -5.00 -1.93 18.63
CA TYR A 271 -3.65 -1.51 19.03
C TYR A 271 -3.62 -0.20 19.81
N VAL A 272 -4.72 0.55 19.82
CA VAL A 272 -4.73 1.87 20.41
C VAL A 272 -4.39 1.81 21.91
N ASP A 273 -3.55 2.71 22.35
CA ASP A 273 -3.27 2.98 23.75
C ASP A 273 -3.98 4.29 24.12
N GLU A 274 -4.80 4.25 25.19
CA GLU A 274 -5.54 5.43 25.63
C GLU A 274 -4.63 6.62 25.99
N ASN A 275 -3.40 6.33 26.41
CA ASN A 275 -2.40 7.32 26.77
C ASN A 275 -1.35 7.55 25.67
N GLU A 276 -1.58 7.06 24.45
CA GLU A 276 -0.59 7.09 23.36
C GLU A 276 0.08 8.45 23.21
N ASN A 277 -0.69 9.52 23.11
CA ASN A 277 -0.16 10.87 22.89
C ASN A 277 0.73 11.34 24.05
N THR A 278 0.32 11.11 25.30
CA THR A 278 1.09 11.47 26.49
C THR A 278 2.40 10.70 26.53
N ILE A 279 2.36 9.39 26.34
CA ILE A 279 3.54 8.53 26.36
C ILE A 279 4.52 8.92 25.27
N ARG A 280 4.03 9.19 24.04
CA ARG A 280 4.89 9.64 22.94
C ARG A 280 5.57 10.98 23.22
N GLN A 281 4.87 11.93 23.81
CA GLN A 281 5.48 13.19 24.25
C GLN A 281 6.56 12.99 25.30
N GLU A 282 6.35 12.12 26.29
CA GLU A 282 7.38 11.78 27.27
C GLU A 282 8.61 11.12 26.64
N LEU A 283 8.41 10.32 25.60
CA LEU A 283 9.48 9.63 24.88
C LEU A 283 10.30 10.56 23.95
N GLU A 284 9.79 11.74 23.58
CA GLU A 284 10.53 12.73 22.76
C GLU A 284 11.88 13.09 23.38
N THR A 285 11.96 13.19 24.73
CA THR A 285 13.22 13.47 25.43
C THR A 285 14.24 12.33 25.23
N ALA A 286 13.79 11.07 25.13
CA ALA A 286 14.69 9.96 24.85
C ALA A 286 15.22 10.02 23.41
N ASP A 287 14.36 10.43 22.44
CA ASP A 287 14.79 10.65 21.07
C ASP A 287 15.81 11.78 20.93
N GLU A 288 15.62 12.88 21.67
CA GLU A 288 16.59 13.97 21.71
C GLU A 288 17.97 13.50 22.25
N LEU A 289 17.97 12.68 23.30
CA LEU A 289 19.20 12.10 23.85
C LEU A 289 19.85 11.15 22.86
N PHE A 290 19.06 10.32 22.18
CA PHE A 290 19.52 9.38 21.16
C PHE A 290 20.19 10.10 19.99
N THR A 291 19.51 11.10 19.44
CA THR A 291 20.03 11.96 18.37
C THR A 291 21.31 12.69 18.75
N ALA A 292 21.43 13.08 20.04
CA ALA A 292 22.65 13.68 20.60
C ALA A 292 23.77 12.66 20.91
N ASN A 293 23.63 11.40 20.47
CA ASN A 293 24.56 10.28 20.71
C ASN A 293 24.77 9.97 22.21
N LYS A 294 23.74 10.22 23.03
CA LYS A 294 23.74 9.89 24.47
C LYS A 294 22.91 8.62 24.72
N ILE A 295 23.32 7.52 24.13
CA ILE A 295 22.52 6.30 23.99
C ILE A 295 22.08 5.73 25.36
N GLU A 296 23.01 5.59 26.32
CA GLU A 296 22.68 5.02 27.63
C GLU A 296 21.71 5.90 28.40
N ALA A 297 21.85 7.22 28.31
CA ALA A 297 20.91 8.16 28.93
C ALA A 297 19.53 8.08 28.28
N ALA A 298 19.45 7.89 26.96
CA ALA A 298 18.19 7.66 26.26
C ALA A 298 17.49 6.38 26.75
N LEU A 299 18.24 5.28 26.87
CA LEU A 299 17.71 4.01 27.36
C LEU A 299 17.24 4.10 28.83
N GLU A 300 18.01 4.77 29.70
CA GLU A 300 17.61 5.03 31.09
C GLU A 300 16.33 5.86 31.17
N LYS A 301 16.20 6.87 30.31
CA LYS A 301 14.96 7.68 30.22
C LYS A 301 13.76 6.82 29.83
N VAL A 302 13.90 5.95 28.84
CA VAL A 302 12.83 5.02 28.45
C VAL A 302 12.49 4.07 29.59
N ASP A 303 13.47 3.56 30.34
CA ASP A 303 13.22 2.67 31.50
C ASP A 303 12.42 3.36 32.61
N GLN A 304 12.58 4.67 32.80
CA GLN A 304 11.74 5.45 33.70
C GLN A 304 10.29 5.51 33.22
N ILE A 305 10.09 5.69 31.89
CA ILE A 305 8.76 5.76 31.29
C ILE A 305 8.06 4.38 31.29
N VAL A 306 8.81 3.28 31.08
CA VAL A 306 8.27 1.90 31.24
C VAL A 306 7.72 1.70 32.65
N LYS A 307 8.43 2.18 33.67
CA LYS A 307 7.96 2.07 35.07
C LYS A 307 6.75 2.95 35.36
N ALA A 308 6.63 4.10 34.68
CA ALA A 308 5.50 5.02 34.84
C ALA A 308 4.23 4.49 34.14
N HIS A 309 4.38 3.75 33.05
CA HIS A 309 3.29 3.23 32.22
C HIS A 309 3.36 1.69 32.05
N PRO A 310 3.26 0.91 33.14
CA PRO A 310 3.47 -0.53 33.11
C PRO A 310 2.44 -1.32 32.29
N ASN A 311 1.31 -0.70 31.92
CA ASN A 311 0.24 -1.31 31.11
C ASN A 311 0.36 -0.97 29.61
N SER A 312 1.34 -0.17 29.22
CA SER A 312 1.58 0.23 27.83
C SER A 312 2.80 -0.48 27.27
N VAL A 313 2.68 -1.01 26.07
CA VAL A 313 3.83 -1.59 25.34
C VAL A 313 4.64 -0.55 24.56
N LEU A 314 4.16 0.69 24.46
CA LEU A 314 4.80 1.75 23.67
C LEU A 314 6.22 2.08 24.16
N PRO A 315 6.50 2.25 25.47
CA PRO A 315 7.87 2.52 25.93
C PRO A 315 8.82 1.36 25.66
N GLU A 316 8.39 0.12 25.85
CA GLU A 316 9.23 -1.06 25.54
C GLU A 316 9.50 -1.18 24.02
N MET A 317 8.49 -0.93 23.19
CA MET A 317 8.64 -0.88 21.72
C MET A 317 9.67 0.19 21.33
N HIS A 318 9.62 1.35 21.95
CA HIS A 318 10.56 2.43 21.75
C HIS A 318 11.99 2.03 22.16
N LYS A 319 12.15 1.42 23.34
CA LYS A 319 13.43 0.91 23.83
C LYS A 319 14.09 -0.07 22.84
N ALA A 320 13.31 -1.04 22.38
CA ALA A 320 13.79 -2.01 21.39
C ALA A 320 14.18 -1.32 20.06
N SER A 321 13.45 -0.27 19.67
CA SER A 321 13.78 0.53 18.48
C SER A 321 15.09 1.30 18.63
N LEU A 322 15.39 1.90 19.80
CA LEU A 322 16.67 2.56 20.05
C LEU A 322 17.84 1.56 20.03
N LEU A 323 17.67 0.39 20.66
CA LEU A 323 18.67 -0.69 20.63
C LEU A 323 18.97 -1.14 19.20
N TYR A 324 17.95 -1.26 18.37
CA TYR A 324 18.07 -1.57 16.95
C TYR A 324 18.72 -0.44 16.16
N GLY A 325 18.35 0.82 16.41
CA GLY A 325 18.76 2.00 15.66
C GLY A 325 20.19 2.47 15.91
N ASP A 326 20.88 1.93 16.94
CA ASP A 326 22.28 2.23 17.21
C ASP A 326 23.19 1.36 16.32
N PHE A 327 23.32 1.77 15.05
CA PHE A 327 24.06 1.03 14.02
C PHE A 327 25.58 1.10 14.20
N ASP A 328 26.10 2.10 14.91
CA ASP A 328 27.52 2.28 15.19
C ASP A 328 27.97 1.60 16.49
N ALA A 329 27.07 0.94 17.22
CA ALA A 329 27.37 0.27 18.49
C ALA A 329 28.45 -0.84 18.35
N THR A 330 29.41 -0.82 19.23
CA THR A 330 30.45 -1.87 19.26
C THR A 330 29.95 -3.22 19.80
N ASP A 331 28.88 -3.18 20.61
CA ASP A 331 28.15 -4.31 21.17
C ASP A 331 26.83 -4.62 20.44
N ARG A 332 26.75 -4.31 19.13
CA ARG A 332 25.53 -4.41 18.36
C ARG A 332 24.84 -5.78 18.44
N GLU A 333 25.58 -6.89 18.43
CA GLU A 333 24.99 -8.24 18.56
C GLU A 333 24.21 -8.37 19.88
N GLN A 334 24.76 -7.88 20.99
CA GLN A 334 24.12 -7.92 22.30
C GLN A 334 22.89 -6.98 22.36
N ARG A 335 22.94 -5.83 21.70
CA ARG A 335 21.79 -4.91 21.59
C ARG A 335 20.65 -5.53 20.78
N LEU A 336 20.98 -6.22 19.69
CA LEU A 336 20.00 -6.96 18.90
C LEU A 336 19.37 -8.11 19.71
N ASP A 337 20.14 -8.85 20.51
CA ASP A 337 19.60 -9.88 21.40
C ASP A 337 18.62 -9.31 22.42
N LYS A 338 18.96 -8.17 23.03
CA LYS A 338 18.04 -7.47 23.96
C LYS A 338 16.77 -7.00 23.25
N ALA A 339 16.88 -6.42 22.07
CA ALA A 339 15.74 -5.99 21.28
C ALA A 339 14.81 -7.16 20.92
N GLU A 340 15.38 -8.30 20.51
CA GLU A 340 14.64 -9.53 20.22
C GLU A 340 13.82 -10.00 21.43
N GLN A 341 14.42 -10.04 22.61
CA GLN A 341 13.73 -10.44 23.83
C GLN A 341 12.57 -9.48 24.18
N ILE A 342 12.76 -8.17 24.00
CA ILE A 342 11.71 -7.18 24.23
C ILE A 342 10.53 -7.43 23.25
N PHE A 343 10.79 -7.55 21.96
CA PHE A 343 9.75 -7.82 20.98
C PHE A 343 9.00 -9.13 21.24
N LEU A 344 9.73 -10.20 21.59
CA LEU A 344 9.10 -11.47 21.98
C LEU A 344 8.22 -11.32 23.23
N ASN A 345 8.60 -10.50 24.20
CA ASN A 345 7.80 -10.26 25.39
C ASN A 345 6.54 -9.45 25.06
N ILE A 346 6.64 -8.40 24.24
CA ILE A 346 5.49 -7.64 23.74
C ILE A 346 4.49 -8.57 23.05
N LEU A 347 4.96 -9.49 22.20
CA LEU A 347 4.10 -10.42 21.47
C LEU A 347 3.47 -11.51 22.36
N LYS A 348 3.98 -11.78 23.56
CA LYS A 348 3.29 -12.63 24.54
C LYS A 348 2.05 -11.95 25.12
N GLU A 349 2.11 -10.63 25.29
CA GLU A 349 1.00 -9.84 25.85
C GLU A 349 0.02 -9.40 24.76
N LYS A 350 0.56 -8.87 23.64
CA LYS A 350 -0.19 -8.38 22.48
C LYS A 350 0.15 -9.21 21.25
N HIS A 351 -0.49 -10.35 21.15
CA HIS A 351 -0.20 -11.40 20.17
C HIS A 351 -0.21 -10.93 18.70
N HIS A 352 -1.04 -9.95 18.37
CA HIS A 352 -1.18 -9.40 17.01
C HIS A 352 -0.57 -8.00 16.84
N TYR A 353 0.31 -7.60 17.73
CA TYR A 353 0.89 -6.26 17.66
C TYR A 353 1.89 -6.14 16.47
N GLY A 354 1.43 -5.60 15.36
CA GLY A 354 2.17 -5.47 14.10
C GLY A 354 3.55 -4.84 14.25
N PRO A 355 3.72 -3.71 14.98
CA PRO A 355 5.03 -3.10 15.16
C PRO A 355 6.07 -4.02 15.80
N ALA A 356 5.69 -4.87 16.77
CA ALA A 356 6.63 -5.81 17.38
C ALA A 356 6.99 -6.98 16.47
N HIS A 357 6.04 -7.48 15.66
CA HIS A 357 6.34 -8.45 14.62
C HIS A 357 7.33 -7.87 13.60
N ASN A 358 7.13 -6.64 13.17
CA ASN A 358 8.04 -5.96 12.25
C ASN A 358 9.43 -5.75 12.86
N GLY A 359 9.48 -5.29 14.11
CA GLY A 359 10.73 -5.12 14.87
C GLY A 359 11.51 -6.42 15.01
N LEU A 360 10.82 -7.52 15.33
CA LEU A 360 11.44 -8.85 15.43
C LEU A 360 11.99 -9.32 14.07
N ALA A 361 11.25 -9.14 13.00
CA ALA A 361 11.72 -9.43 11.64
C ALA A 361 12.96 -8.59 11.28
N ALA A 362 13.00 -7.32 11.66
CA ALA A 362 14.14 -6.44 11.45
C ALA A 362 15.39 -6.94 12.20
N VAL A 363 15.24 -7.32 13.47
CA VAL A 363 16.34 -7.86 14.29
C VAL A 363 16.85 -9.18 13.73
N ILE A 364 15.96 -10.12 13.39
CA ILE A 364 16.36 -11.40 12.78
C ILE A 364 17.20 -11.14 11.52
N LYS A 365 16.77 -10.20 10.69
CA LYS A 365 17.51 -9.85 9.46
C LYS A 365 18.87 -9.22 9.77
N SER A 366 18.93 -8.28 10.70
CA SER A 366 20.18 -7.65 11.12
C SER A 366 21.21 -8.66 11.65
N LYS A 367 20.77 -9.71 12.38
CA LYS A 367 21.64 -10.81 12.83
C LYS A 367 22.19 -11.67 11.69
N ARG A 368 21.42 -11.82 10.59
CA ARG A 368 21.81 -12.61 9.41
C ARG A 368 22.79 -11.89 8.49
N ILE A 369 22.66 -10.57 8.34
CA ILE A 369 23.45 -9.73 7.42
C ILE A 369 24.96 -9.92 7.58
N PRO A 370 25.56 -9.93 8.79
CA PRO A 370 27.01 -10.10 8.95
C PRO A 370 27.56 -11.45 8.51
N TYR A 371 26.71 -12.43 8.23
CA TYR A 371 27.12 -13.75 7.73
C TYR A 371 27.21 -13.81 6.20
N LEU A 372 26.68 -12.81 5.50
CA LEU A 372 26.74 -12.73 4.04
C LEU A 372 28.19 -12.59 3.53
N ASN A 373 28.54 -13.29 2.47
CA ASN A 373 29.87 -13.21 1.83
C ASN A 373 30.21 -11.78 1.36
N THR A 374 29.19 -10.97 1.01
CA THR A 374 29.34 -9.58 0.57
C THR A 374 29.46 -8.58 1.73
N TYR A 375 29.19 -9.01 2.97
CA TYR A 375 29.14 -8.12 4.13
C TYR A 375 30.40 -7.28 4.34
N PRO A 376 31.65 -7.84 4.31
CA PRO A 376 32.85 -7.06 4.62
C PRO A 376 33.05 -5.85 3.69
N SER A 377 32.82 -6.04 2.38
CA SER A 377 33.03 -5.00 1.38
C SER A 377 31.95 -3.91 1.47
N ILE A 378 30.69 -4.30 1.64
CA ILE A 378 29.57 -3.38 1.77
C ILE A 378 29.66 -2.61 3.09
N SER A 379 29.92 -3.29 4.20
CA SER A 379 30.07 -2.68 5.52
C SER A 379 31.19 -1.64 5.55
N ALA A 380 32.32 -1.89 4.86
CA ALA A 380 33.42 -0.92 4.74
C ALA A 380 32.99 0.36 4.01
N ALA A 381 32.21 0.22 2.93
CA ALA A 381 31.69 1.39 2.18
C ALA A 381 30.66 2.19 2.98
N ILE A 382 29.81 1.52 3.74
CA ILE A 382 28.75 2.14 4.57
C ILE A 382 29.38 2.93 5.74
N LYS A 383 30.41 2.41 6.39
CA LYS A 383 31.05 3.06 7.54
C LYS A 383 31.75 4.37 7.20
N ASN A 384 32.20 4.53 5.97
CA ASN A 384 32.91 5.72 5.49
C ASN A 384 32.28 6.26 4.19
N PRO A 385 31.01 6.71 4.24
CA PRO A 385 30.32 7.16 3.04
C PRO A 385 30.96 8.45 2.47
N LYS A 386 31.09 8.50 1.14
CA LYS A 386 31.54 9.71 0.42
C LYS A 386 30.33 10.47 -0.09
N ILE A 387 29.67 11.19 0.77
CA ILE A 387 28.48 11.98 0.43
C ILE A 387 28.94 13.32 -0.16
N SER A 388 28.63 13.55 -1.44
CA SER A 388 29.12 14.72 -2.17
C SER A 388 28.34 16.00 -1.89
N ASN A 389 27.09 15.88 -1.44
CA ASN A 389 26.19 17.01 -1.11
C ASN A 389 25.39 16.64 0.14
N MET A 390 26.00 16.85 1.31
CA MET A 390 25.39 16.49 2.59
C MET A 390 24.17 17.37 2.92
N ASP A 391 24.22 18.64 2.53
CA ASP A 391 23.17 19.61 2.89
C ASP A 391 21.85 19.24 2.19
N ASP A 392 21.85 19.14 0.86
CA ASP A 392 20.67 18.71 0.10
C ASP A 392 20.23 17.29 0.48
N PHE A 393 21.19 16.38 0.74
CA PHE A 393 20.88 15.02 1.17
C PHE A 393 20.09 15.01 2.47
N LEU A 394 20.51 15.78 3.49
CA LEU A 394 19.79 15.84 4.76
C LEU A 394 18.54 16.72 4.68
N GLU A 395 18.45 17.65 3.72
CA GLU A 395 17.20 18.39 3.49
C GLU A 395 16.13 17.47 2.88
N VAL A 396 16.52 16.56 1.98
CA VAL A 396 15.60 15.57 1.40
C VAL A 396 15.34 14.42 2.38
N PHE A 397 16.33 13.98 3.15
CA PHE A 397 16.23 12.84 4.10
C PHE A 397 16.50 13.29 5.54
N PRO A 398 15.68 14.17 6.14
CA PRO A 398 15.97 14.78 7.45
C PRO A 398 16.06 13.75 8.58
N ASP A 399 15.29 12.69 8.54
CA ASP A 399 15.28 11.68 9.60
C ASP A 399 16.58 10.86 9.69
N LEU A 400 17.43 10.91 8.68
CA LEU A 400 18.76 10.30 8.80
C LEU A 400 19.68 11.02 9.81
N ALA A 401 19.33 12.26 10.17
CA ALA A 401 20.01 12.98 11.26
C ALA A 401 19.64 12.43 12.64
N TYR A 402 18.50 11.77 12.78
CA TYR A 402 18.06 11.12 14.02
C TYR A 402 19.03 10.01 14.48
N TYR A 403 19.58 9.25 13.53
CA TYR A 403 20.45 8.12 13.84
C TYR A 403 21.87 8.56 14.15
N PRO A 404 22.43 8.13 15.30
CA PRO A 404 23.81 8.44 15.68
C PRO A 404 24.83 7.92 14.66
N GLY A 405 25.94 8.64 14.49
CA GLY A 405 27.05 8.23 13.64
C GLY A 405 26.80 8.38 12.13
N HIS A 406 27.50 7.55 11.35
CA HIS A 406 27.53 7.66 9.88
C HIS A 406 26.90 6.44 9.16
N VAL A 407 26.67 5.35 9.86
CA VAL A 407 26.25 4.09 9.23
C VAL A 407 24.87 4.21 8.57
N ALA A 408 23.88 4.81 9.26
CA ALA A 408 22.54 5.00 8.67
C ALA A 408 22.58 5.88 7.41
N LYS A 409 23.34 6.97 7.45
CA LYS A 409 23.55 7.88 6.29
C LYS A 409 24.25 7.15 5.15
N GLY A 410 25.28 6.35 5.44
CA GLY A 410 26.00 5.53 4.47
C GLY A 410 25.14 4.46 3.84
N MET A 411 24.30 3.80 4.65
CA MET A 411 23.33 2.81 4.15
C MET A 411 22.37 3.44 3.12
N ALA A 412 21.80 4.60 3.42
CA ALA A 412 20.89 5.30 2.51
C ALA A 412 21.63 5.77 1.25
N TRP A 413 22.74 6.49 1.41
CA TRP A 413 23.49 7.08 0.31
C TRP A 413 23.92 6.07 -0.76
N ASN A 414 24.46 4.93 -0.32
CA ASN A 414 24.99 3.91 -1.23
C ASN A 414 23.93 3.24 -2.11
N GLN A 415 22.64 3.42 -1.77
CA GLN A 415 21.53 2.85 -2.52
C GLN A 415 20.90 3.79 -3.55
N LEU A 416 21.23 5.10 -3.52
CA LEU A 416 20.57 6.10 -4.34
C LEU A 416 21.16 6.23 -5.74
N TYR A 417 22.40 5.82 -5.94
CA TYR A 417 23.10 5.85 -7.23
C TYR A 417 23.06 7.25 -7.89
N THR A 418 22.70 7.34 -9.16
CA THR A 418 22.58 8.61 -9.89
C THR A 418 21.34 9.42 -9.51
N SER A 419 20.37 8.83 -8.83
CA SER A 419 19.14 9.53 -8.43
C SER A 419 19.39 10.66 -7.42
N THR A 420 20.59 10.76 -6.84
CA THR A 420 21.03 11.93 -6.08
C THR A 420 20.96 13.23 -6.91
N VAL A 421 20.92 13.15 -8.24
CA VAL A 421 20.69 14.26 -9.15
C VAL A 421 19.39 15.03 -8.86
N TYR A 422 18.38 14.34 -8.31
CA TYR A 422 17.07 14.94 -8.05
C TYR A 422 17.00 15.79 -6.78
N PHE A 423 18.01 15.79 -5.92
CA PHE A 423 17.99 16.57 -4.69
C PHE A 423 17.69 18.06 -4.89
N PRO A 424 18.39 18.81 -5.75
CA PRO A 424 18.11 20.24 -5.91
C PRO A 424 16.70 20.53 -6.43
N PHE A 425 16.10 19.62 -7.21
CA PHE A 425 14.73 19.73 -7.72
C PHE A 425 13.70 19.54 -6.59
N LEU A 426 13.96 18.61 -5.68
CA LEU A 426 13.11 18.30 -4.53
C LEU A 426 13.24 19.36 -3.44
N VAL A 427 14.45 19.78 -3.13
CA VAL A 427 14.76 20.90 -2.22
C VAL A 427 14.03 22.16 -2.65
N LYS A 428 14.06 22.51 -3.93
CA LYS A 428 13.33 23.66 -4.50
C LYS A 428 11.82 23.60 -4.24
N GLN A 429 11.27 22.40 -4.11
CA GLN A 429 9.85 22.16 -3.87
C GLN A 429 9.54 21.83 -2.40
N HIS A 430 10.53 21.92 -1.50
CA HIS A 430 10.41 21.53 -0.09
C HIS A 430 9.87 20.10 0.10
N ARG A 431 10.32 19.18 -0.75
CA ARG A 431 9.92 17.76 -0.66
C ARG A 431 10.91 17.01 0.18
N VAL A 432 10.36 16.25 1.14
CA VAL A 432 11.14 15.43 2.06
C VAL A 432 10.80 13.96 1.87
N PHE A 433 11.76 13.10 2.20
CA PHE A 433 11.63 11.67 2.27
C PHE A 433 11.84 11.21 3.71
N VAL A 434 10.86 10.53 4.28
CA VAL A 434 10.83 10.15 5.69
C VAL A 434 11.48 8.78 5.89
N VAL A 435 12.32 8.64 6.93
CA VAL A 435 12.96 7.38 7.29
C VAL A 435 12.62 7.03 8.74
N PRO A 436 11.38 6.54 8.99
CA PRO A 436 10.91 6.33 10.35
C PRO A 436 11.65 5.18 11.04
N PRO A 437 11.87 5.29 12.37
CA PRO A 437 12.35 4.20 13.21
C PRO A 437 11.28 3.13 13.43
N LEU A 438 11.64 2.00 14.05
CA LEU A 438 10.75 0.85 14.25
C LEU A 438 9.49 1.18 15.06
N HIS A 439 9.57 2.09 16.02
CA HIS A 439 8.46 2.44 16.93
C HIS A 439 7.45 3.43 16.34
N ILE A 440 7.69 3.94 15.13
CA ILE A 440 6.81 4.90 14.45
C ILE A 440 6.07 4.21 13.31
N ASP A 441 4.74 4.19 13.36
CA ASP A 441 3.90 3.73 12.27
C ASP A 441 3.82 4.78 11.14
N LEU A 442 3.37 4.34 9.96
CA LEU A 442 3.34 5.21 8.78
C LEU A 442 2.36 6.39 8.92
N ALA A 443 1.27 6.22 9.67
CA ALA A 443 0.30 7.31 9.88
C ALA A 443 0.92 8.46 10.69
N LEU A 444 1.75 8.13 11.66
CA LEU A 444 2.51 9.08 12.45
C LEU A 444 3.65 9.71 11.63
N ALA A 445 4.46 8.87 10.96
CA ALA A 445 5.59 9.32 10.16
C ALA A 445 5.19 10.32 9.07
N MET A 446 4.09 10.04 8.37
CA MET A 446 3.58 10.87 7.27
C MET A 446 2.61 11.96 7.74
N LYS A 447 2.32 12.06 9.03
CA LYS A 447 1.30 12.97 9.58
C LYS A 447 -0.05 12.79 8.89
N ALA A 448 -0.39 11.54 8.58
CA ALA A 448 -1.53 11.14 7.76
C ALA A 448 -2.43 10.16 8.52
N PRO A 449 -3.26 10.65 9.48
CA PRO A 449 -4.07 9.77 10.34
C PRO A 449 -5.01 8.85 9.58
N TYR A 450 -5.39 9.20 8.35
CA TYR A 450 -6.22 8.35 7.49
C TYR A 450 -5.54 7.01 7.12
N PHE A 451 -4.23 6.87 7.23
CA PHE A 451 -3.55 5.59 7.03
C PHE A 451 -3.94 4.53 8.07
N ARG A 452 -4.45 4.94 9.22
CA ARG A 452 -4.89 4.02 10.28
C ARG A 452 -6.21 3.32 9.99
N PHE A 453 -6.93 3.68 8.92
CA PHE A 453 -8.20 3.06 8.55
C PHE A 453 -8.30 2.66 7.07
N ASN A 454 -7.31 2.98 6.27
CA ASN A 454 -7.24 2.59 4.87
C ASN A 454 -6.39 1.33 4.68
N SER A 455 -6.70 0.57 3.63
CA SER A 455 -5.90 -0.56 3.17
C SER A 455 -5.37 -0.33 1.76
N THR A 456 -4.30 -1.06 1.42
CA THR A 456 -3.73 -1.09 0.07
C THR A 456 -4.60 -1.92 -0.87
N PHE A 457 -4.27 -1.93 -2.17
CA PHE A 457 -4.95 -2.74 -3.18
C PHE A 457 -4.91 -4.25 -2.87
N ASP A 458 -3.90 -4.72 -2.14
CA ASP A 458 -3.72 -6.11 -1.72
C ASP A 458 -4.13 -6.35 -0.26
N ASN A 459 -5.02 -5.50 0.26
CA ASN A 459 -5.67 -5.57 1.57
C ASN A 459 -4.72 -5.47 2.77
N ARG A 460 -3.53 -4.89 2.63
CA ARG A 460 -2.67 -4.57 3.77
C ARG A 460 -3.13 -3.27 4.41
N GLN A 461 -3.03 -3.18 5.72
CA GLN A 461 -3.35 -1.95 6.45
C GLN A 461 -2.25 -0.91 6.22
N TRP A 462 -2.62 0.30 5.77
CA TRP A 462 -1.66 1.34 5.42
C TRP A 462 -0.75 1.74 6.57
N MET A 463 -1.24 1.78 7.80
CA MET A 463 -0.42 2.16 8.95
C MET A 463 0.76 1.21 9.18
N ASP A 464 0.60 -0.08 8.86
CA ASP A 464 1.63 -1.11 9.04
C ASP A 464 2.62 -1.18 7.86
N ILE A 465 2.34 -0.48 6.76
CA ILE A 465 3.24 -0.41 5.62
C ILE A 465 4.50 0.36 6.00
N ARG A 466 5.66 -0.15 5.62
CA ARG A 466 6.96 0.40 6.01
C ARG A 466 7.66 1.16 4.88
N GLY A 467 6.99 1.35 3.75
CA GLY A 467 7.41 2.18 2.63
C GLY A 467 6.20 2.68 1.87
N VAL A 468 6.23 3.92 1.38
CA VAL A 468 5.14 4.53 0.61
C VAL A 468 5.66 5.53 -0.40
N GLY A 469 5.09 5.50 -1.60
CA GLY A 469 5.48 6.33 -2.73
C GLY A 469 5.33 7.85 -2.56
N SER A 470 4.67 8.31 -1.49
CA SER A 470 4.65 9.74 -1.14
C SER A 470 5.93 10.21 -0.43
N GLY A 471 6.89 9.32 -0.23
CA GLY A 471 8.24 9.62 0.25
C GLY A 471 8.54 9.08 1.65
N ALA A 472 8.42 7.76 1.86
CA ALA A 472 8.92 7.12 3.07
C ALA A 472 9.45 5.71 2.83
N ALA A 473 10.53 5.36 3.52
CA ALA A 473 11.00 3.97 3.69
C ALA A 473 11.62 3.82 5.08
N ALA A 474 11.13 2.90 5.87
CA ALA A 474 11.60 2.71 7.23
C ALA A 474 13.04 2.20 7.30
N ILE A 475 13.69 2.47 8.43
CA ILE A 475 15.14 2.23 8.61
C ILE A 475 15.53 0.76 8.41
N GLU A 476 14.67 -0.18 8.77
CA GLU A 476 14.92 -1.60 8.54
C GLU A 476 14.94 -1.98 7.06
N TYR A 477 14.20 -1.27 6.23
CA TYR A 477 14.29 -1.40 4.77
C TYR A 477 15.57 -0.80 4.23
N VAL A 478 15.98 0.34 4.78
CA VAL A 478 17.25 0.99 4.39
C VAL A 478 18.42 0.05 4.70
N GLU A 479 18.46 -0.60 5.87
CA GLU A 479 19.48 -1.57 6.22
C GLU A 479 19.49 -2.76 5.25
N ARG A 480 18.33 -3.38 5.03
CA ARG A 480 18.21 -4.54 4.14
C ARG A 480 18.68 -4.24 2.72
N GLY A 481 18.24 -3.12 2.16
CA GLY A 481 18.61 -2.71 0.82
C GLY A 481 20.10 -2.38 0.67
N ALA A 482 20.69 -1.78 1.69
CA ALA A 482 22.12 -1.50 1.73
C ALA A 482 22.99 -2.76 1.59
N PHE A 483 22.47 -3.90 2.03
CA PHE A 483 23.14 -5.22 1.91
C PHE A 483 22.55 -6.06 0.75
N GLN A 484 22.14 -5.39 -0.32
CA GLN A 484 21.76 -5.98 -1.62
C GLN A 484 20.52 -6.89 -1.57
N GLU A 485 19.65 -6.75 -0.56
CA GLU A 485 18.37 -7.42 -0.56
C GLU A 485 17.39 -6.64 -1.47
N ARG A 486 16.42 -5.99 -0.92
CA ARG A 486 15.47 -5.16 -1.67
C ARG A 486 15.76 -3.68 -1.42
N ASN A 487 16.06 -2.93 -2.46
CA ASN A 487 16.31 -1.49 -2.35
C ASN A 487 14.99 -0.70 -2.26
N VAL A 488 14.37 -0.73 -1.09
CA VAL A 488 13.07 -0.05 -0.87
C VAL A 488 13.26 1.46 -0.81
N ILE A 489 14.37 1.97 -0.24
CA ILE A 489 14.59 3.40 -0.20
C ILE A 489 14.62 4.00 -1.61
N LEU A 490 15.29 3.38 -2.55
CA LEU A 490 15.31 3.85 -3.94
C LEU A 490 13.95 3.64 -4.61
N HIS A 491 13.29 2.52 -4.36
CA HIS A 491 11.94 2.25 -4.89
C HIS A 491 10.97 3.38 -4.52
N GLU A 492 10.85 3.72 -3.25
CA GLU A 492 9.95 4.77 -2.78
C GLU A 492 10.44 6.18 -3.17
N TYR A 493 11.76 6.36 -3.26
CA TYR A 493 12.34 7.62 -3.73
C TYR A 493 12.07 7.85 -5.22
N VAL A 494 12.03 6.77 -6.02
CA VAL A 494 11.58 6.84 -7.43
C VAL A 494 10.17 7.40 -7.51
N HIS A 495 9.24 6.92 -6.69
CA HIS A 495 7.89 7.49 -6.67
C HIS A 495 7.88 8.99 -6.39
N LEU A 496 8.73 9.43 -5.44
CA LEU A 496 8.81 10.84 -5.08
C LEU A 496 9.30 11.69 -6.27
N PHE A 497 10.42 11.37 -6.90
CA PHE A 497 10.90 12.16 -8.02
C PHE A 497 10.07 11.94 -9.29
N HIS A 498 9.48 10.77 -9.48
CA HIS A 498 8.54 10.50 -10.57
C HIS A 498 7.37 11.48 -10.57
N GLY A 499 6.75 11.68 -9.42
CA GLY A 499 5.61 12.58 -9.28
C GLY A 499 5.95 14.07 -9.19
N GLN A 500 7.22 14.43 -8.91
CA GLN A 500 7.62 15.82 -8.64
C GLN A 500 8.58 16.42 -9.64
N VAL A 501 9.30 15.60 -10.42
CA VAL A 501 10.42 16.06 -11.26
C VAL A 501 10.35 15.54 -12.70
N LEU A 502 9.82 14.32 -12.92
CA LEU A 502 9.74 13.80 -14.28
C LEU A 502 8.69 14.56 -15.08
N THR A 503 9.06 14.92 -16.30
CA THR A 503 8.22 15.72 -17.20
C THR A 503 6.98 14.96 -17.65
N ASP A 504 5.92 15.66 -18.07
CA ASP A 504 4.71 15.07 -18.68
C ASP A 504 5.08 14.10 -19.82
N LYS A 505 6.04 14.47 -20.67
CA LYS A 505 6.53 13.60 -21.76
C LYS A 505 7.18 12.31 -21.25
N GLN A 506 7.99 12.38 -20.18
CA GLN A 506 8.58 11.20 -19.56
C GLN A 506 7.51 10.31 -18.93
N ASN A 507 6.56 10.90 -18.22
CA ASN A 507 5.45 10.20 -17.58
C ASN A 507 4.57 9.46 -18.61
N ARG A 508 4.20 10.10 -19.71
CA ARG A 508 3.48 9.47 -20.82
C ARG A 508 4.27 8.32 -21.44
N LYS A 509 5.60 8.48 -21.58
CA LYS A 509 6.45 7.41 -22.11
C LYS A 509 6.56 6.21 -21.14
N ILE A 510 6.63 6.45 -19.84
CA ILE A 510 6.63 5.40 -18.82
C ILE A 510 5.32 4.61 -18.89
N ARG A 511 4.17 5.29 -19.00
CA ARG A 511 2.87 4.65 -19.15
C ARG A 511 2.76 3.83 -20.42
N GLU A 512 3.21 4.35 -21.55
CA GLU A 512 3.27 3.61 -22.84
C GLU A 512 4.09 2.31 -22.70
N LEU A 513 5.27 2.39 -22.07
CA LEU A 513 6.14 1.24 -21.83
C LEU A 513 5.48 0.22 -20.88
N TYR A 514 4.84 0.71 -19.82
CA TYR A 514 4.10 -0.12 -18.89
C TYR A 514 2.96 -0.88 -19.59
N TYR A 515 2.14 -0.21 -20.39
CA TYR A 515 1.07 -0.87 -21.12
C TYR A 515 1.61 -1.93 -22.07
N ASN A 516 2.68 -1.60 -22.81
CA ASN A 516 3.35 -2.58 -23.66
C ASN A 516 3.89 -3.79 -22.86
N ALA A 517 4.47 -3.54 -21.67
CA ALA A 517 4.99 -4.62 -20.83
C ALA A 517 3.87 -5.52 -20.31
N MET A 518 2.75 -4.94 -19.89
CA MET A 518 1.57 -5.68 -19.44
C MET A 518 0.95 -6.55 -20.54
N GLU A 519 0.77 -5.98 -21.73
CA GLU A 519 0.19 -6.69 -22.87
C GLU A 519 1.03 -7.88 -23.34
N ASN A 520 2.34 -7.77 -23.21
CA ASN A 520 3.29 -8.78 -23.70
C ASN A 520 3.91 -9.63 -22.57
N GLY A 521 3.48 -9.48 -21.33
CA GLY A 521 4.00 -10.24 -20.19
C GLY A 521 5.47 -9.97 -19.86
N LEU A 522 5.94 -8.72 -20.08
CA LEU A 522 7.34 -8.32 -19.93
C LEU A 522 7.65 -7.69 -18.57
N THR A 523 6.64 -7.49 -17.72
CA THR A 523 6.84 -6.94 -16.38
C THR A 523 7.74 -7.85 -15.54
N LEU A 524 8.65 -7.25 -14.76
CA LEU A 524 9.69 -8.01 -14.04
C LEU A 524 9.11 -8.94 -12.97
N ASP A 525 8.08 -8.47 -12.27
CA ASP A 525 7.38 -9.21 -11.20
C ASP A 525 5.91 -8.76 -11.11
N TYR A 526 5.14 -9.42 -10.22
CA TYR A 526 3.73 -9.12 -10.04
C TYR A 526 3.48 -7.72 -9.44
N TYR A 527 4.45 -7.16 -8.72
CA TYR A 527 4.30 -5.85 -8.11
C TYR A 527 4.36 -4.74 -9.17
N SER A 528 5.28 -4.89 -10.14
CA SER A 528 5.37 -4.01 -11.31
C SER A 528 4.14 -4.09 -12.23
N GLN A 529 3.24 -5.08 -12.05
CA GLN A 529 1.98 -5.18 -12.78
C GLN A 529 0.87 -4.28 -12.21
N ASN A 530 1.06 -3.71 -11.03
CA ASN A 530 -0.01 -2.97 -10.36
C ASN A 530 -0.37 -1.69 -11.12
N ASN A 531 0.61 -0.87 -11.42
CA ASN A 531 0.48 0.38 -12.16
C ASN A 531 1.83 0.86 -12.71
N GLU A 532 1.82 1.91 -13.52
CA GLU A 532 3.04 2.47 -14.15
C GLU A 532 4.04 3.03 -13.13
N SER A 533 3.58 3.51 -11.99
CA SER A 533 4.45 4.05 -10.95
C SER A 533 5.25 2.92 -10.29
N GLU A 534 4.56 1.82 -9.95
CA GLU A 534 5.22 0.60 -9.44
C GLU A 534 6.15 -0.03 -10.49
N TYR A 535 5.76 0.02 -11.76
CA TYR A 535 6.57 -0.48 -12.85
C TYR A 535 7.91 0.29 -12.95
N LEU A 536 7.89 1.63 -12.89
CA LEU A 536 9.12 2.44 -12.85
C LEU A 536 9.92 2.14 -11.58
N ALA A 537 9.26 2.13 -10.42
CA ALA A 537 9.91 1.94 -9.13
C ALA A 537 10.54 0.54 -8.95
N GLN A 538 10.09 -0.47 -9.70
CA GLN A 538 10.72 -1.81 -9.74
C GLN A 538 11.85 -1.88 -10.79
N THR A 539 11.73 -1.19 -11.90
CA THR A 539 12.70 -1.28 -13.01
C THR A 539 13.88 -0.35 -12.82
N TYR A 540 13.69 0.84 -12.23
CA TYR A 540 14.77 1.80 -12.02
C TYR A 540 15.87 1.27 -11.06
N PRO A 541 15.57 0.71 -9.88
CA PRO A 541 16.59 0.06 -9.06
C PRO A 541 17.27 -1.12 -9.76
N ALA A 542 16.51 -1.93 -10.50
CA ALA A 542 17.05 -3.09 -11.21
C ALA A 542 18.13 -2.69 -12.23
N TYR A 543 18.06 -1.49 -12.81
CA TYR A 543 19.10 -0.99 -13.73
C TYR A 543 20.48 -0.91 -13.07
N PHE A 544 20.57 -0.61 -11.79
CA PHE A 544 21.85 -0.46 -11.07
C PHE A 544 22.33 -1.76 -10.44
N GLU A 545 21.44 -2.68 -10.16
CA GLU A 545 21.69 -3.82 -9.29
C GLU A 545 22.10 -5.06 -10.09
N LYS A 546 23.38 -5.41 -10.02
CA LYS A 546 23.93 -6.59 -10.68
C LYS A 546 23.63 -7.89 -9.94
N VAL A 547 23.51 -7.83 -8.63
CA VAL A 547 23.32 -8.97 -7.74
C VAL A 547 22.25 -8.62 -6.71
N LYS A 548 21.41 -9.58 -6.37
CA LYS A 548 20.50 -9.56 -5.23
C LYS A 548 20.86 -10.70 -4.31
N VAL A 549 21.01 -10.41 -3.02
CA VAL A 549 21.41 -11.41 -2.04
C VAL A 549 20.34 -11.57 -0.97
N HIS A 550 20.25 -12.77 -0.45
CA HIS A 550 19.45 -13.15 0.70
C HIS A 550 17.98 -12.70 0.63
N PRO A 551 17.28 -12.96 -0.45
CA PRO A 551 15.89 -12.58 -0.58
C PRO A 551 15.05 -13.44 0.36
N LEU A 552 14.34 -12.78 1.23
CA LEU A 552 13.34 -13.42 2.08
C LEU A 552 11.93 -13.21 1.50
N ASP A 553 11.87 -12.59 0.33
CA ASP A 553 10.65 -12.24 -0.39
C ASP A 553 10.94 -12.35 -1.90
N PHE A 554 10.02 -12.90 -2.67
CA PHE A 554 10.14 -13.04 -4.14
C PHE A 554 9.98 -11.71 -4.87
N LYS A 555 9.53 -10.65 -4.20
CA LYS A 555 9.40 -9.32 -4.76
C LYS A 555 10.78 -8.71 -5.00
N SER A 556 10.89 -7.98 -6.11
CA SER A 556 12.07 -7.15 -6.35
C SER A 556 13.41 -7.90 -6.35
N MET A 557 13.37 -9.15 -6.79
CA MET A 557 14.59 -9.95 -7.02
C MET A 557 15.21 -9.70 -8.38
N ASN A 558 14.77 -8.62 -9.04
CA ASN A 558 15.18 -8.31 -10.39
C ASN A 558 16.53 -7.61 -10.41
N THR A 559 17.35 -8.00 -11.36
CA THR A 559 18.68 -7.45 -11.59
C THR A 559 18.75 -6.73 -12.93
N LEU A 560 19.88 -6.07 -13.21
CA LEU A 560 20.15 -5.48 -14.51
C LEU A 560 20.01 -6.49 -15.67
N ASN A 561 20.43 -7.73 -15.42
CA ASN A 561 20.32 -8.78 -16.44
C ASN A 561 18.85 -9.15 -16.69
N ASP A 562 18.02 -9.24 -15.63
CA ASP A 562 16.59 -9.51 -15.77
C ASP A 562 15.90 -8.40 -16.57
N LEU A 563 16.21 -7.13 -16.26
CA LEU A 563 15.66 -5.98 -16.97
C LEU A 563 16.04 -5.99 -18.46
N LYS A 564 17.33 -6.19 -18.78
CA LYS A 564 17.79 -6.26 -20.17
C LYS A 564 17.15 -7.38 -20.97
N THR A 565 16.99 -8.53 -20.34
CA THR A 565 16.49 -9.73 -21.02
C THR A 565 14.98 -9.67 -21.19
N LYS A 566 14.26 -9.27 -20.13
CA LYS A 566 12.79 -9.37 -20.08
C LYS A 566 12.11 -8.14 -20.66
N ASP A 567 12.64 -6.94 -20.37
CA ASP A 567 12.07 -5.69 -20.86
C ASP A 567 13.13 -4.76 -21.48
N PRO A 568 13.64 -5.08 -22.67
CA PRO A 568 14.68 -4.29 -23.33
C PRO A 568 14.24 -2.87 -23.71
N LYS A 569 12.93 -2.62 -23.90
CA LYS A 569 12.43 -1.27 -24.20
C LYS A 569 12.52 -0.36 -22.97
N MET A 570 12.15 -0.86 -21.82
CA MET A 570 12.27 -0.13 -20.55
C MET A 570 13.75 0.06 -20.20
N TYR A 571 14.58 -0.95 -20.41
CA TYR A 571 16.03 -0.81 -20.25
C TYR A 571 16.60 0.35 -21.10
N ALA A 572 16.24 0.42 -22.38
CA ALA A 572 16.72 1.50 -23.28
C ALA A 572 16.23 2.90 -22.83
N PHE A 573 14.99 3.00 -22.35
CA PHE A 573 14.46 4.24 -21.78
C PHE A 573 15.23 4.67 -20.53
N LEU A 574 15.49 3.74 -19.62
CA LEU A 574 16.25 4.03 -18.40
C LEU A 574 17.71 4.38 -18.72
N ASP A 575 18.30 3.72 -19.72
CA ASP A 575 19.68 4.02 -20.14
C ASP A 575 19.83 5.47 -20.66
N ASP A 576 18.87 5.96 -21.46
CA ASP A 576 18.80 7.38 -21.89
C ASP A 576 18.59 8.32 -20.67
N MET A 577 17.64 8.00 -19.81
CA MET A 577 17.34 8.82 -18.62
C MET A 577 18.54 8.92 -17.69
N ILE A 578 19.18 7.80 -17.36
CA ILE A 578 20.34 7.75 -16.47
C ILE A 578 21.59 8.38 -17.12
N SER A 579 21.69 8.35 -18.45
CA SER A 579 22.75 9.08 -19.15
C SER A 579 22.61 10.59 -19.00
N LYS A 580 21.39 11.13 -19.03
CA LYS A 580 21.09 12.55 -18.75
C LYS A 580 21.36 12.90 -17.28
N GLU A 581 21.00 12.02 -16.34
CA GLU A 581 21.34 12.19 -14.92
C GLU A 581 22.85 12.31 -14.71
N LYS A 582 23.62 11.42 -15.31
CA LYS A 582 25.09 11.45 -15.26
C LYS A 582 25.66 12.71 -15.88
N ALA A 583 25.13 13.16 -17.02
CA ALA A 583 25.55 14.39 -17.68
C ALA A 583 25.30 15.61 -16.78
N TYR A 584 24.12 15.67 -16.16
CA TYR A 584 23.78 16.75 -15.22
C TYR A 584 24.70 16.76 -13.98
N LEU A 585 24.96 15.59 -13.37
CA LEU A 585 25.89 15.44 -12.26
C LEU A 585 27.34 15.84 -12.65
N ALA A 586 27.72 15.64 -13.93
CA ALA A 586 28.99 16.07 -14.47
C ALA A 586 29.06 17.57 -14.82
N GLY A 587 27.95 18.31 -14.63
CA GLY A 587 27.89 19.77 -14.83
C GLY A 587 27.10 20.24 -16.03
N ASP A 588 26.60 19.36 -16.90
CA ASP A 588 25.73 19.73 -18.02
C ASP A 588 24.31 20.04 -17.53
N LYS A 589 24.07 21.31 -17.19
CA LYS A 589 22.77 21.75 -16.69
C LYS A 589 21.64 21.67 -17.71
N GLN A 590 21.98 21.65 -19.02
CA GLN A 590 20.99 21.56 -20.08
C GLN A 590 20.38 20.17 -20.21
N ALA A 591 21.10 19.13 -19.77
CA ALA A 591 20.62 17.74 -19.82
C ALA A 591 19.27 17.51 -19.12
N MET A 592 18.92 18.35 -18.13
CA MET A 592 17.67 18.26 -17.37
C MET A 592 16.89 19.57 -17.33
N ALA A 593 17.00 20.42 -18.37
CA ALA A 593 16.31 21.71 -18.42
C ALA A 593 14.78 21.54 -18.37
N SER A 594 14.19 20.61 -19.12
CA SER A 594 12.75 20.36 -19.11
C SER A 594 12.25 19.85 -17.74
N ASN A 595 13.11 19.15 -16.97
CA ASN A 595 12.76 18.75 -15.60
C ASN A 595 12.66 19.97 -14.66
N TRP A 596 13.48 20.99 -14.85
CA TRP A 596 13.32 22.28 -14.17
C TRP A 596 12.01 22.96 -14.57
N SER A 597 11.62 22.90 -15.85
CA SER A 597 10.31 23.41 -16.28
C SER A 597 9.16 22.73 -15.52
N GLU A 598 9.19 21.40 -15.35
CA GLU A 598 8.18 20.67 -14.54
C GLU A 598 8.16 21.15 -13.10
N VAL A 599 9.33 21.30 -12.46
CA VAL A 599 9.42 21.81 -11.08
C VAL A 599 8.75 23.17 -10.95
N TYR A 600 9.02 24.10 -11.88
CA TYR A 600 8.40 25.42 -11.82
C TYR A 600 6.90 25.41 -12.15
N VAL A 601 6.43 24.51 -13.01
CA VAL A 601 5.00 24.28 -13.23
C VAL A 601 4.35 23.76 -11.94
N ASN A 602 4.98 22.84 -11.22
CA ASN A 602 4.47 22.35 -9.93
C ASN A 602 4.42 23.46 -8.88
N LEU A 603 5.42 24.31 -8.80
CA LEU A 603 5.42 25.48 -7.93
C LEU A 603 4.30 26.46 -8.31
N ALA A 604 4.10 26.72 -9.61
CA ALA A 604 3.00 27.55 -10.09
C ALA A 604 1.63 26.99 -9.67
N ARG A 605 1.39 25.69 -9.83
CA ARG A 605 0.15 25.01 -9.41
C ARG A 605 -0.11 25.12 -7.90
N ASN A 606 0.96 25.09 -7.10
CA ASN A 606 0.83 25.27 -5.65
C ASN A 606 0.53 26.73 -5.30
N SER A 607 1.24 27.69 -5.87
CA SER A 607 1.04 29.12 -5.65
C SER A 607 -0.30 29.64 -6.16
N ALA A 608 -0.79 29.14 -7.28
CA ALA A 608 -2.04 29.57 -7.90
C ALA A 608 -3.27 29.49 -6.97
N LYS A 609 -3.19 28.66 -5.91
CA LYS A 609 -4.26 28.55 -4.92
C LYS A 609 -4.44 29.82 -4.06
N ASN A 610 -3.38 30.64 -3.95
CA ASN A 610 -3.34 31.80 -3.07
C ASN A 610 -2.79 33.07 -3.76
N ASP A 611 -1.87 32.92 -4.71
CA ASP A 611 -1.18 34.02 -5.41
C ASP A 611 -0.93 33.69 -6.89
N LEU A 612 -1.81 34.18 -7.75
CA LEU A 612 -1.67 34.04 -9.21
C LEU A 612 -0.48 34.78 -9.78
N LYS A 613 -0.07 35.91 -9.18
CA LYS A 613 1.08 36.68 -9.67
C LYS A 613 2.37 35.87 -9.50
N GLU A 614 2.53 35.22 -8.38
CA GLU A 614 3.67 34.34 -8.15
C GLU A 614 3.60 33.12 -9.09
N ALA A 615 2.39 32.55 -9.28
CA ALA A 615 2.19 31.44 -10.22
C ALA A 615 2.62 31.80 -11.65
N TYR A 616 2.28 32.97 -12.17
CA TYR A 616 2.75 33.45 -13.48
C TYR A 616 4.27 33.58 -13.54
N ALA A 617 4.90 34.11 -12.49
CA ALA A 617 6.36 34.23 -12.43
C ALA A 617 7.05 32.86 -12.48
N TYR A 618 6.48 31.86 -11.86
CA TYR A 618 6.96 30.48 -11.98
C TYR A 618 6.75 29.88 -13.37
N LEU A 619 5.61 30.13 -14.02
CA LEU A 619 5.37 29.68 -15.41
C LEU A 619 6.32 30.37 -16.40
N ASP A 620 6.60 31.67 -16.23
CA ASP A 620 7.57 32.37 -17.02
C ASP A 620 8.99 31.77 -16.85
N THR A 621 9.35 31.39 -15.62
CA THR A 621 10.61 30.71 -15.35
C THR A 621 10.64 29.30 -15.97
N ALA A 622 9.56 28.56 -15.93
CA ALA A 622 9.44 27.26 -16.60
C ALA A 622 9.74 27.39 -18.10
N LEU A 623 9.16 28.41 -18.77
CA LEU A 623 9.35 28.65 -20.18
C LEU A 623 10.76 29.21 -20.53
N GLN A 624 11.52 29.74 -19.56
CA GLN A 624 12.93 30.07 -19.75
C GLN A 624 13.80 28.81 -19.80
N TYR A 625 13.46 27.77 -19.03
CA TYR A 625 14.17 26.48 -19.07
C TYR A 625 13.84 25.68 -20.34
N ASP A 626 12.53 25.60 -20.70
CA ASP A 626 12.05 24.93 -21.91
C ASP A 626 10.92 25.73 -22.56
N GLN A 627 11.26 26.45 -23.67
CA GLN A 627 10.30 27.30 -24.37
C GLN A 627 9.15 26.55 -25.05
N GLN A 628 9.23 25.24 -25.15
CA GLN A 628 8.18 24.39 -25.75
C GLN A 628 7.46 23.54 -24.72
N TYR A 629 7.59 23.85 -23.43
CA TYR A 629 7.01 23.05 -22.38
C TYR A 629 5.47 23.20 -22.30
N LEU A 630 4.75 22.32 -22.97
CA LEU A 630 3.28 22.37 -23.14
C LEU A 630 2.47 22.54 -21.84
N PRO A 631 2.78 21.83 -20.72
CA PRO A 631 2.04 22.02 -19.48
C PRO A 631 2.03 23.48 -19.00
N ALA A 632 3.14 24.21 -19.16
CA ALA A 632 3.21 25.63 -18.77
C ALA A 632 2.25 26.50 -19.55
N PHE A 633 2.08 26.26 -20.87
CA PHE A 633 1.13 27.00 -21.70
C PHE A 633 -0.32 26.74 -21.29
N VAL A 634 -0.65 25.48 -20.97
CA VAL A 634 -1.99 25.05 -20.57
C VAL A 634 -2.35 25.65 -19.22
N ASP A 635 -1.46 25.56 -18.23
CA ASP A 635 -1.69 26.14 -16.91
C ASP A 635 -1.78 27.66 -16.97
N TYR A 636 -0.95 28.30 -17.80
CA TYR A 636 -1.02 29.74 -18.03
C TYR A 636 -2.39 30.16 -18.57
N ALA A 637 -2.93 29.41 -19.55
CA ALA A 637 -4.23 29.68 -20.11
C ALA A 637 -5.37 29.44 -19.09
N ASP A 638 -5.25 28.41 -18.25
CA ASP A 638 -6.24 28.11 -17.20
C ASP A 638 -6.27 29.21 -16.13
N TYR A 639 -5.12 29.76 -15.73
CA TYR A 639 -5.07 30.86 -14.77
C TYR A 639 -5.62 32.16 -15.38
N LEU A 640 -5.31 32.48 -16.64
CA LEU A 640 -5.91 33.62 -17.34
C LEU A 640 -7.43 33.48 -17.48
N LEU A 641 -7.91 32.24 -17.70
CA LEU A 641 -9.33 31.95 -17.71
C LEU A 641 -9.98 32.28 -16.36
N SER A 642 -9.32 31.90 -15.26
CA SER A 642 -9.81 32.16 -13.89
C SER A 642 -9.91 33.64 -13.57
N GLU A 643 -9.09 34.47 -14.20
CA GLU A 643 -9.15 35.94 -14.11
C GLU A 643 -10.13 36.60 -15.12
N GLY A 644 -10.78 35.81 -15.98
CA GLY A 644 -11.67 36.33 -17.04
C GLY A 644 -10.95 36.92 -18.27
N LYS A 645 -9.65 36.68 -18.42
CA LYS A 645 -8.80 37.14 -19.54
C LYS A 645 -8.85 36.15 -20.71
N TYR A 646 -10.04 36.00 -21.29
CA TYR A 646 -10.35 34.92 -22.24
C TYR A 646 -9.56 34.99 -23.55
N ASP A 647 -9.31 36.20 -24.08
CA ASP A 647 -8.54 36.39 -25.31
C ASP A 647 -7.06 36.04 -25.10
N GLU A 648 -6.49 36.44 -23.98
CA GLU A 648 -5.10 36.08 -23.61
C GLU A 648 -4.96 34.58 -23.42
N ALA A 649 -5.90 33.95 -22.70
CA ALA A 649 -5.97 32.50 -22.54
C ALA A 649 -6.01 31.77 -23.88
N SER A 650 -6.88 32.20 -24.78
CA SER A 650 -6.99 31.63 -26.13
C SER A 650 -5.71 31.80 -26.95
N ASN A 651 -4.99 32.92 -26.82
CA ASN A 651 -3.71 33.14 -27.48
C ASN A 651 -2.62 32.18 -26.95
N ARG A 652 -2.60 31.90 -25.63
CA ARG A 652 -1.68 30.93 -25.07
C ARG A 652 -1.95 29.52 -25.59
N LEU A 653 -3.21 29.10 -25.70
CA LEU A 653 -3.60 27.81 -26.28
C LEU A 653 -3.29 27.71 -27.77
N LYS A 654 -3.41 28.82 -28.52
CA LYS A 654 -2.99 28.89 -29.94
C LYS A 654 -1.49 28.64 -30.07
N ALA A 655 -0.68 29.20 -29.18
CA ALA A 655 0.78 28.96 -29.16
C ALA A 655 1.08 27.50 -28.82
N ALA A 656 0.39 26.91 -27.83
CA ALA A 656 0.50 25.49 -27.49
C ALA A 656 0.14 24.57 -28.68
N LYS A 657 -0.93 24.88 -29.42
CA LYS A 657 -1.32 24.13 -30.62
C LYS A 657 -0.28 24.19 -31.73
N ALA A 658 0.47 25.29 -31.84
CA ALA A 658 1.55 25.43 -32.83
C ALA A 658 2.74 24.50 -32.49
N ILE A 659 2.89 24.12 -31.20
CA ILE A 659 3.88 23.15 -30.74
C ILE A 659 3.37 21.72 -30.97
N ASP A 660 2.17 21.40 -30.45
CA ASP A 660 1.51 20.10 -30.65
C ASP A 660 -0.01 20.26 -30.64
N ALA A 661 -0.63 20.11 -31.80
CA ALA A 661 -2.08 20.19 -31.97
C ALA A 661 -2.83 18.96 -31.44
N ASN A 662 -2.12 17.85 -31.09
CA ASN A 662 -2.71 16.64 -30.54
C ASN A 662 -2.57 16.57 -29.02
N TYR A 663 -2.04 17.60 -28.36
CA TYR A 663 -1.97 17.65 -26.92
C TYR A 663 -3.36 17.88 -26.31
N ALA A 664 -3.99 16.82 -25.82
CA ALA A 664 -5.39 16.81 -25.40
C ALA A 664 -5.76 17.87 -24.33
N PRO A 665 -4.92 18.21 -23.32
CA PRO A 665 -5.22 19.22 -22.32
C PRO A 665 -5.61 20.59 -22.89
N ILE A 666 -5.09 20.96 -24.07
CA ILE A 666 -5.46 22.22 -24.75
C ILE A 666 -6.97 22.32 -24.95
N TYR A 667 -7.62 21.25 -25.44
CA TYR A 667 -9.04 21.24 -25.76
C TYR A 667 -9.93 21.22 -24.52
N SER A 668 -9.43 20.69 -23.41
CA SER A 668 -10.14 20.77 -22.12
C SER A 668 -10.24 22.23 -21.64
N VAL A 669 -9.12 22.99 -21.70
CA VAL A 669 -9.13 24.40 -21.32
C VAL A 669 -9.90 25.26 -22.33
N GLU A 670 -9.83 24.98 -23.63
CA GLU A 670 -10.71 25.66 -24.64
C GLU A 670 -12.19 25.43 -24.36
N GLY A 671 -12.56 24.21 -23.98
CA GLY A 671 -13.91 23.89 -23.53
C GLY A 671 -14.34 24.74 -22.33
N ASN A 672 -13.43 24.90 -21.33
CA ASN A 672 -13.68 25.75 -20.16
C ASN A 672 -13.82 27.25 -20.55
N ILE A 673 -13.00 27.76 -21.48
CA ILE A 673 -13.14 29.15 -22.01
C ILE A 673 -14.53 29.32 -22.67
N LEU A 674 -14.91 28.33 -23.48
CA LEU A 674 -16.20 28.38 -24.14
C LEU A 674 -17.39 28.29 -23.15
N MET A 675 -17.24 27.52 -22.08
CA MET A 675 -18.19 27.48 -20.98
C MET A 675 -18.37 28.84 -20.29
N ALA A 676 -17.29 29.59 -20.15
CA ALA A 676 -17.33 30.92 -19.54
C ALA A 676 -17.86 32.02 -20.48
N THR A 677 -17.59 31.92 -21.79
CA THR A 677 -17.94 32.96 -22.77
C THR A 677 -19.23 32.71 -23.51
N GLN A 678 -19.64 31.47 -23.68
CA GLN A 678 -20.82 31.01 -24.41
C GLN A 678 -21.58 29.97 -23.60
N THR A 679 -22.14 30.39 -22.46
CA THR A 679 -22.78 29.49 -21.46
C THR A 679 -23.90 28.61 -22.03
N ASN A 680 -24.57 29.07 -23.07
CA ASN A 680 -25.69 28.36 -23.71
C ASN A 680 -25.26 27.48 -24.90
N ASN A 681 -24.00 27.50 -25.29
CA ASN A 681 -23.49 26.70 -26.41
C ASN A 681 -23.03 25.31 -25.98
N LEU A 682 -23.93 24.54 -25.39
CA LEU A 682 -23.69 23.23 -24.83
C LEU A 682 -23.00 22.26 -25.81
N ALA A 683 -23.50 22.25 -27.08
CA ALA A 683 -22.97 21.35 -28.11
C ALA A 683 -21.49 21.62 -28.44
N ALA A 684 -21.12 22.89 -28.59
CA ALA A 684 -19.73 23.25 -28.88
C ALA A 684 -18.81 22.98 -27.68
N GLN A 685 -19.27 23.26 -26.47
CA GLN A 685 -18.54 22.95 -25.23
C GLN A 685 -18.27 21.44 -25.12
N ALA A 686 -19.31 20.60 -25.28
CA ALA A 686 -19.22 19.15 -25.25
C ALA A 686 -18.30 18.62 -26.38
N ALA A 687 -18.36 19.23 -27.58
CA ALA A 687 -17.51 18.81 -28.70
C ALA A 687 -16.00 19.00 -28.41
N LEU A 688 -15.60 20.07 -27.71
CA LEU A 688 -14.20 20.29 -27.31
C LEU A 688 -13.74 19.28 -26.24
N LEU A 689 -14.58 19.02 -25.21
CA LEU A 689 -14.25 18.02 -24.20
C LEU A 689 -14.23 16.60 -24.80
N LYS A 690 -15.15 16.29 -25.73
CA LYS A 690 -15.12 15.02 -26.47
C LYS A 690 -13.87 14.91 -27.34
N LYS A 691 -13.46 16.00 -27.98
CA LYS A 691 -12.20 16.00 -28.74
C LYS A 691 -10.99 15.70 -27.86
N ALA A 692 -10.90 16.29 -26.67
CA ALA A 692 -9.84 15.95 -25.70
C ALA A 692 -9.83 14.46 -25.36
N TYR A 693 -11.00 13.86 -25.16
CA TYR A 693 -11.13 12.43 -24.94
C TYR A 693 -10.71 11.59 -26.16
N ASP A 694 -11.14 11.98 -27.35
CA ASP A 694 -10.94 11.17 -28.57
C ASP A 694 -9.48 11.12 -29.02
N ILE A 695 -8.76 12.26 -28.97
CA ILE A 695 -7.35 12.34 -29.40
C ILE A 695 -6.37 11.81 -28.37
N GLU A 696 -6.81 11.66 -27.11
CA GLU A 696 -5.93 11.17 -26.06
C GLU A 696 -5.61 9.68 -26.26
N VAL A 697 -4.32 9.35 -26.29
CA VAL A 697 -3.81 7.99 -26.49
C VAL A 697 -3.38 7.33 -25.18
N ASP A 698 -3.07 8.13 -24.19
CA ASP A 698 -2.70 7.65 -22.86
C ASP A 698 -3.95 7.20 -22.10
N TYR A 699 -3.99 5.94 -21.68
CA TYR A 699 -5.18 5.37 -21.04
C TYR A 699 -5.57 6.07 -19.72
N MET A 700 -4.60 6.56 -18.96
CA MET A 700 -4.89 7.29 -17.71
C MET A 700 -5.49 8.68 -17.99
N GLU A 701 -4.90 9.43 -18.91
CA GLU A 701 -5.42 10.73 -19.30
C GLU A 701 -6.76 10.61 -20.03
N LYS A 702 -6.95 9.55 -20.79
CA LYS A 702 -8.23 9.23 -21.42
C LYS A 702 -9.31 8.93 -20.40
N ALA A 703 -8.99 8.17 -19.34
CA ALA A 703 -9.91 7.93 -18.22
C ALA A 703 -10.31 9.23 -17.52
N LYS A 704 -9.36 10.12 -17.30
CA LYS A 704 -9.57 11.46 -16.73
C LYS A 704 -10.47 12.32 -17.60
N ASN A 705 -10.21 12.37 -18.91
CA ASN A 705 -11.03 13.11 -19.86
C ASN A 705 -12.46 12.57 -19.96
N SER A 706 -12.64 11.24 -19.86
CA SER A 706 -13.98 10.63 -19.73
C SER A 706 -14.70 11.13 -18.48
N GLY A 707 -14.01 11.18 -17.35
CA GLY A 707 -14.57 11.73 -16.10
C GLY A 707 -14.96 13.20 -16.22
N ILE A 708 -14.14 14.02 -16.88
CA ILE A 708 -14.41 15.44 -17.13
C ILE A 708 -15.68 15.58 -17.99
N LEU A 709 -15.77 14.86 -19.09
CA LEU A 709 -16.94 14.92 -19.99
C LEU A 709 -18.22 14.41 -19.31
N ARG A 710 -18.12 13.32 -18.53
CA ARG A 710 -19.24 12.80 -17.73
C ARG A 710 -19.73 13.84 -16.73
N ASN A 711 -18.81 14.47 -15.97
CA ASN A 711 -19.16 15.48 -14.99
C ASN A 711 -19.72 16.75 -15.62
N PHE A 712 -19.26 17.11 -16.82
CA PHE A 712 -19.83 18.22 -17.58
C PHE A 712 -21.34 18.04 -17.79
N TYR A 713 -21.80 16.87 -18.23
CA TYR A 713 -23.22 16.58 -18.38
C TYR A 713 -23.94 16.43 -17.04
N PHE A 714 -23.29 15.75 -16.07
CA PHE A 714 -23.89 15.51 -14.75
C PHE A 714 -24.24 16.82 -14.02
N GLN A 715 -23.31 17.76 -13.98
CA GLN A 715 -23.52 19.06 -13.33
C GLN A 715 -24.64 19.88 -13.98
N ARG A 716 -25.02 19.55 -15.19
CA ARG A 716 -26.12 20.17 -15.95
C ARG A 716 -27.44 19.41 -15.86
N GLY A 717 -27.49 18.34 -15.03
CA GLY A 717 -28.65 17.48 -14.95
C GLY A 717 -28.93 16.65 -16.21
N MET A 718 -27.99 16.60 -17.16
CA MET A 718 -28.06 15.79 -18.38
C MET A 718 -27.71 14.34 -18.09
N LEU A 719 -28.53 13.67 -17.26
CA LEU A 719 -28.21 12.37 -16.70
C LEU A 719 -28.03 11.28 -17.77
N LYS A 720 -28.84 11.32 -18.84
CA LYS A 720 -28.69 10.34 -19.90
C LYS A 720 -27.34 10.46 -20.58
N GLN A 721 -26.91 11.65 -20.97
CA GLN A 721 -25.60 11.88 -21.60
C GLN A 721 -24.45 11.54 -20.66
N ALA A 722 -24.57 11.84 -19.37
CA ALA A 722 -23.57 11.45 -18.38
C ALA A 722 -23.45 9.92 -18.25
N MET A 723 -24.56 9.19 -18.25
CA MET A 723 -24.57 7.73 -18.25
C MET A 723 -24.05 7.15 -19.57
N ASP A 724 -24.37 7.76 -20.72
CA ASP A 724 -23.85 7.33 -22.02
C ASP A 724 -22.31 7.43 -22.08
N VAL A 725 -21.71 8.50 -21.53
CA VAL A 725 -20.25 8.64 -21.38
C VAL A 725 -19.67 7.56 -20.46
N ALA A 726 -20.34 7.28 -19.35
CA ALA A 726 -19.90 6.22 -18.43
C ALA A 726 -19.95 4.85 -19.11
N ASP A 727 -21.01 4.55 -19.87
CA ASP A 727 -21.14 3.31 -20.63
C ASP A 727 -20.09 3.17 -21.73
N GLU A 728 -19.82 4.23 -22.47
CA GLU A 728 -18.77 4.25 -23.48
C GLU A 728 -17.42 3.90 -22.85
N TYR A 729 -17.10 4.49 -21.69
CA TYR A 729 -15.85 4.21 -20.99
C TYR A 729 -15.81 2.80 -20.39
N VAL A 730 -16.90 2.30 -19.80
CA VAL A 730 -16.98 0.92 -19.31
C VAL A 730 -16.76 -0.09 -20.43
N LYS A 731 -17.27 0.20 -21.64
CA LYS A 731 -17.11 -0.67 -22.81
C LYS A 731 -15.70 -0.63 -23.40
N ASN A 732 -15.15 0.56 -23.58
CA ASN A 732 -13.96 0.80 -24.41
C ASN A 732 -12.70 1.12 -23.61
N GLY A 733 -12.81 1.46 -22.32
CA GLY A 733 -11.68 1.79 -21.47
C GLY A 733 -10.81 0.57 -21.16
N SER A 734 -9.50 0.79 -21.05
CA SER A 734 -8.54 -0.26 -20.70
C SER A 734 -8.71 -0.75 -19.25
N GLU A 735 -8.41 -2.02 -18.99
CA GLU A 735 -8.37 -2.65 -17.66
C GLU A 735 -6.96 -3.14 -17.30
N ILE A 736 -5.96 -2.65 -18.01
CA ILE A 736 -4.61 -3.20 -17.97
C ILE A 736 -3.92 -2.96 -16.62
N SER A 737 -4.29 -1.90 -15.90
CA SER A 737 -3.76 -1.60 -14.56
C SER A 737 -4.85 -1.59 -13.49
N THR A 738 -4.43 -1.64 -12.22
CA THR A 738 -5.34 -1.51 -11.08
C THR A 738 -6.08 -0.17 -11.13
N TYR A 739 -5.39 0.94 -11.42
CA TYR A 739 -6.03 2.25 -11.54
C TYR A 739 -7.07 2.31 -12.65
N LEU A 740 -6.80 1.72 -13.79
CA LEU A 740 -7.75 1.71 -14.90
C LEU A 740 -8.98 0.85 -14.61
N ARG A 741 -8.80 -0.29 -13.92
CA ARG A 741 -9.93 -1.08 -13.39
C ARG A 741 -10.75 -0.27 -12.40
N ASP A 742 -10.11 0.47 -11.48
CA ASP A 742 -10.81 1.34 -10.54
C ASP A 742 -11.61 2.43 -11.25
N ARG A 743 -11.06 3.06 -12.30
CA ARG A 743 -11.80 4.05 -13.10
C ARG A 743 -13.01 3.47 -13.82
N LYS A 744 -12.91 2.22 -14.29
CA LYS A 744 -14.07 1.51 -14.82
C LYS A 744 -15.12 1.23 -13.75
N ASP A 745 -14.69 0.80 -12.57
CA ASP A 745 -15.61 0.55 -11.45
C ASP A 745 -16.26 1.84 -10.97
N ASP A 746 -15.54 2.96 -10.93
CA ASP A 746 -16.12 4.29 -10.67
C ASP A 746 -17.22 4.65 -11.70
N SER A 747 -17.01 4.32 -12.97
CA SER A 747 -18.00 4.56 -14.02
C SER A 747 -19.21 3.62 -13.92
N LYS A 748 -19.00 2.35 -13.58
CA LYS A 748 -20.09 1.39 -13.27
C LYS A 748 -20.89 1.86 -12.05
N THR A 749 -20.19 2.28 -11.01
CA THR A 749 -20.79 2.78 -9.77
C THR A 749 -21.63 4.04 -10.03
N PHE A 750 -21.09 4.99 -10.78
CA PHE A 750 -21.79 6.21 -11.17
C PHE A 750 -23.10 5.88 -11.91
N LYS A 751 -23.06 4.99 -12.89
CA LYS A 751 -24.23 4.56 -13.63
C LYS A 751 -25.28 3.89 -12.75
N ALA A 752 -24.86 2.92 -11.94
CA ALA A 752 -25.75 2.21 -11.03
C ALA A 752 -26.37 3.18 -10.00
N TRP A 753 -25.59 4.11 -9.48
CA TRP A 753 -26.07 5.16 -8.58
C TRP A 753 -27.12 6.04 -9.26
N GLN A 754 -26.88 6.58 -10.46
CA GLN A 754 -27.83 7.43 -11.16
C GLN A 754 -29.13 6.69 -11.48
N LYS A 755 -29.04 5.46 -11.94
CA LYS A 755 -30.24 4.65 -12.22
C LYS A 755 -31.03 4.35 -10.95
N SER A 756 -30.36 4.03 -9.85
CA SER A 756 -31.06 3.78 -8.58
C SER A 756 -31.82 5.02 -8.09
N LEU A 757 -31.30 6.24 -8.33
CA LEU A 757 -31.99 7.49 -8.03
C LEU A 757 -33.22 7.73 -8.92
N LEU A 758 -33.27 7.09 -10.08
CA LEU A 758 -34.43 7.11 -11.01
C LEU A 758 -35.44 5.97 -10.72
N GLY A 759 -35.21 5.18 -9.65
CA GLY A 759 -36.14 4.13 -9.21
C GLY A 759 -35.84 2.72 -9.74
N TYR A 760 -34.64 2.49 -10.36
CA TYR A 760 -34.22 1.17 -10.78
C TYR A 760 -33.56 0.44 -9.59
N GLU A 761 -34.38 -0.23 -8.78
CA GLU A 761 -33.92 -0.86 -7.52
C GLU A 761 -32.88 -1.97 -7.74
N GLU A 762 -32.90 -2.65 -8.87
CA GLU A 762 -31.93 -3.70 -9.23
C GLU A 762 -30.49 -3.18 -9.25
N GLU A 763 -30.29 -1.91 -9.49
CA GLU A 763 -28.96 -1.30 -9.53
C GLU A 763 -28.33 -1.14 -8.11
N ILE A 764 -29.14 -1.21 -7.05
CA ILE A 764 -28.66 -1.21 -5.68
C ILE A 764 -27.82 -2.48 -5.41
N ALA A 765 -28.18 -3.62 -6.01
CA ALA A 765 -27.39 -4.84 -5.89
C ALA A 765 -25.98 -4.70 -6.51
N VAL A 766 -25.86 -3.97 -7.62
CA VAL A 766 -24.56 -3.65 -8.24
C VAL A 766 -23.70 -2.80 -7.28
N LEU A 767 -24.29 -1.76 -6.69
CA LEU A 767 -23.61 -0.90 -5.72
C LEU A 767 -23.20 -1.68 -4.47
N SER A 768 -24.08 -2.53 -3.95
CA SER A 768 -23.79 -3.39 -2.80
C SER A 768 -22.61 -4.33 -3.06
N HIS A 769 -22.58 -4.95 -4.23
CA HIS A 769 -21.48 -5.82 -4.64
C HIS A 769 -20.15 -5.07 -4.73
N LEU A 770 -20.13 -3.91 -5.40
CA LEU A 770 -18.93 -3.10 -5.53
C LEU A 770 -18.43 -2.57 -4.16
N ALA A 771 -19.35 -2.15 -3.28
CA ALA A 771 -19.02 -1.73 -1.93
C ALA A 771 -18.44 -2.86 -1.08
N ALA A 772 -18.93 -4.09 -1.26
CA ALA A 772 -18.40 -5.28 -0.58
C ALA A 772 -16.99 -5.65 -1.09
N GLN A 773 -16.75 -5.53 -2.39
CA GLN A 773 -15.42 -5.78 -2.97
C GLN A 773 -14.38 -4.72 -2.59
N LYS A 774 -14.81 -3.46 -2.39
CA LYS A 774 -13.94 -2.32 -2.10
C LYS A 774 -14.38 -1.58 -0.83
N PRO A 775 -14.30 -2.23 0.35
CA PRO A 775 -14.84 -1.70 1.59
C PRO A 775 -14.20 -0.38 2.04
N GLN A 776 -13.01 -0.06 1.53
CA GLN A 776 -12.29 1.19 1.81
C GLN A 776 -12.56 2.29 0.77
N ASN A 777 -13.30 2.00 -0.28
CA ASN A 777 -13.72 3.02 -1.25
C ASN A 777 -14.96 3.76 -0.73
N TYR A 778 -14.73 4.86 -0.03
CA TYR A 778 -15.80 5.64 0.58
C TYR A 778 -16.73 6.29 -0.43
N LEU A 779 -16.27 6.60 -1.65
CA LEU A 779 -17.14 7.13 -2.71
C LEU A 779 -18.21 6.10 -3.10
N ILE A 780 -17.82 4.86 -3.38
CA ILE A 780 -18.75 3.77 -3.68
C ILE A 780 -19.73 3.56 -2.53
N ARG A 781 -19.23 3.57 -1.29
CA ARG A 781 -20.08 3.39 -0.10
C ARG A 781 -21.08 4.54 0.08
N THR A 782 -20.64 5.78 -0.12
CA THR A 782 -21.52 6.96 -0.09
C THR A 782 -22.63 6.83 -1.12
N GLN A 783 -22.32 6.53 -2.37
CA GLN A 783 -23.30 6.38 -3.45
C GLN A 783 -24.26 5.22 -3.20
N HIS A 784 -23.79 4.11 -2.61
CA HIS A 784 -24.64 3.00 -2.18
C HIS A 784 -25.64 3.44 -1.10
N ILE A 785 -25.20 4.19 -0.10
CA ILE A 785 -26.06 4.72 0.98
C ILE A 785 -27.10 5.70 0.41
N GLU A 786 -26.70 6.57 -0.49
CA GLU A 786 -27.62 7.50 -1.17
C GLU A 786 -28.67 6.77 -2.01
N ALA A 787 -28.27 5.70 -2.70
CA ALA A 787 -29.17 4.83 -3.46
C ALA A 787 -30.20 4.15 -2.54
N LEU A 788 -29.75 3.57 -1.42
CA LEU A 788 -30.63 2.98 -0.42
C LEU A 788 -31.61 4.00 0.14
N THR A 789 -31.12 5.20 0.47
CA THR A 789 -31.93 6.29 1.02
C THR A 789 -32.99 6.76 0.05
N ALA A 790 -32.63 6.95 -1.22
CA ALA A 790 -33.55 7.38 -2.27
C ALA A 790 -34.67 6.37 -2.54
N ASN A 791 -34.40 5.07 -2.33
CA ASN A 791 -35.36 3.99 -2.53
C ASN A 791 -36.05 3.55 -1.22
N GLY A 792 -35.99 4.36 -0.16
CA GLY A 792 -36.68 4.09 1.10
C GLY A 792 -36.13 2.95 1.96
N LYS A 793 -34.96 2.41 1.60
CA LYS A 793 -34.27 1.32 2.34
C LYS A 793 -33.45 1.88 3.51
N TYR A 794 -34.11 2.63 4.37
CA TYR A 794 -33.46 3.41 5.43
C TYR A 794 -32.71 2.55 6.44
N ASP A 795 -33.23 1.39 6.82
CA ASP A 795 -32.60 0.51 7.82
C ASP A 795 -31.28 -0.06 7.28
N GLU A 796 -31.23 -0.41 5.99
CA GLU A 796 -30.00 -0.87 5.35
C GLU A 796 -29.00 0.29 5.22
N ALA A 797 -29.45 1.50 4.87
CA ALA A 797 -28.61 2.68 4.83
C ALA A 797 -27.98 2.98 6.19
N LEU A 798 -28.80 2.96 7.25
CA LEU A 798 -28.33 3.16 8.64
C LEU A 798 -27.35 2.09 9.08
N LYS A 799 -27.61 0.83 8.76
CA LYS A 799 -26.69 -0.28 9.07
C LYS A 799 -25.31 -0.08 8.44
N ASN A 800 -25.28 0.30 7.15
CA ASN A 800 -24.03 0.61 6.44
C ASN A 800 -23.32 1.83 7.05
N LEU A 801 -24.06 2.89 7.34
CA LEU A 801 -23.53 4.10 7.98
C LEU A 801 -22.94 3.77 9.36
N GLN A 802 -23.62 3.01 10.19
CA GLN A 802 -23.13 2.61 11.52
C GLN A 802 -21.83 1.81 11.43
N GLN A 803 -21.72 0.90 10.47
CA GLN A 803 -20.50 0.13 10.26
C GLN A 803 -19.31 1.04 9.90
N ILE A 804 -19.50 1.96 8.95
CA ILE A 804 -18.47 2.94 8.56
C ILE A 804 -18.10 3.82 9.75
N TYR A 805 -19.10 4.33 10.44
CA TYR A 805 -18.92 5.28 11.53
C TYR A 805 -18.13 4.68 12.71
N ARG A 806 -18.38 3.40 13.05
CA ARG A 806 -17.58 2.67 14.05
C ARG A 806 -16.11 2.60 13.65
N THR A 807 -15.82 2.28 12.39
CA THR A 807 -14.43 2.24 11.87
C THR A 807 -13.77 3.60 11.97
N LEU A 808 -14.48 4.66 11.59
CA LEU A 808 -13.96 6.03 11.64
C LEU A 808 -13.69 6.50 13.08
N GLN A 809 -14.60 6.19 14.01
CA GLN A 809 -14.42 6.51 15.44
C GLN A 809 -13.22 5.76 16.02
N ALA A 810 -13.10 4.47 15.77
CA ALA A 810 -11.97 3.66 16.22
C ALA A 810 -10.63 4.20 15.69
N SER A 811 -10.63 4.69 14.47
CA SER A 811 -9.45 5.27 13.82
C SER A 811 -9.19 6.75 14.15
N GLN A 812 -10.06 7.37 14.95
CA GLN A 812 -10.01 8.80 15.28
C GLN A 812 -10.01 9.73 14.05
N VAL A 813 -10.61 9.27 12.96
CA VAL A 813 -10.68 10.02 11.70
C VAL A 813 -12.03 10.71 11.59
N ASN A 814 -11.97 12.00 11.29
CA ASN A 814 -13.15 12.83 11.10
C ASN A 814 -13.56 12.87 9.63
N ARG A 815 -14.75 12.33 9.33
CA ARG A 815 -15.39 12.40 8.02
C ARG A 815 -16.84 12.88 8.16
N PRO A 816 -17.05 14.17 8.23
CA PRO A 816 -18.36 14.77 8.51
C PRO A 816 -19.42 14.47 7.42
N GLU A 817 -19.00 14.08 6.21
CA GLU A 817 -19.94 13.67 5.15
C GLU A 817 -20.81 12.48 5.57
N PHE A 818 -20.30 11.57 6.39
CA PHE A 818 -21.13 10.45 6.89
C PHE A 818 -22.12 10.88 7.96
N GLU A 819 -21.80 11.91 8.74
CA GLU A 819 -22.75 12.51 9.68
C GLU A 819 -23.88 13.24 8.94
N LEU A 820 -23.56 13.90 7.81
CA LEU A 820 -24.57 14.50 6.95
C LEU A 820 -25.50 13.43 6.35
N LEU A 821 -24.94 12.31 5.89
CA LEU A 821 -25.75 11.20 5.38
C LEU A 821 -26.69 10.60 6.45
N PHE A 822 -26.23 10.46 7.70
CA PHE A 822 -27.13 10.09 8.81
C PHE A 822 -28.28 11.08 8.96
N ALA A 823 -27.97 12.37 8.98
CA ALA A 823 -28.98 13.43 9.10
C ALA A 823 -29.99 13.38 7.95
N GLU A 824 -29.55 13.18 6.71
CA GLU A 824 -30.42 13.05 5.54
C GLU A 824 -31.34 11.82 5.62
N VAL A 825 -30.81 10.66 6.06
CA VAL A 825 -31.64 9.46 6.25
C VAL A 825 -32.71 9.70 7.32
N TYR A 826 -32.34 10.30 8.45
CA TYR A 826 -33.31 10.58 9.53
C TYR A 826 -34.33 11.65 9.13
N ALA A 827 -33.92 12.65 8.33
CA ALA A 827 -34.86 13.63 7.77
C ALA A 827 -35.91 12.95 6.88
N LYS A 828 -35.49 12.01 6.03
CA LYS A 828 -36.39 11.22 5.16
C LYS A 828 -37.33 10.28 5.95
N GLN A 829 -36.89 9.78 7.12
CA GLN A 829 -37.70 8.98 8.01
C GLN A 829 -38.65 9.83 8.91
N GLY A 830 -38.49 11.15 8.95
CA GLY A 830 -39.21 12.02 9.88
C GLY A 830 -38.75 11.87 11.35
N LYS A 831 -37.58 11.31 11.59
CA LYS A 831 -37.01 11.12 12.93
C LYS A 831 -36.29 12.38 13.40
N THR A 832 -37.05 13.35 13.82
CA THR A 832 -36.58 14.70 14.16
C THR A 832 -35.54 14.71 15.28
N LYS A 833 -35.64 13.84 16.26
CA LYS A 833 -34.70 13.77 17.38
C LYS A 833 -33.31 13.36 16.90
N GLU A 834 -33.24 12.23 16.24
CA GLU A 834 -32.00 11.66 15.70
C GLU A 834 -31.39 12.58 14.64
N LEU A 835 -32.22 13.19 13.81
CA LEU A 835 -31.79 14.22 12.84
C LEU A 835 -31.04 15.35 13.56
N ASN A 836 -31.67 15.93 14.61
CA ASN A 836 -31.06 17.04 15.32
C ASN A 836 -29.76 16.64 16.03
N GLU A 837 -29.66 15.43 16.59
CA GLU A 837 -28.42 14.93 17.20
C GLU A 837 -27.23 14.98 16.22
N PHE A 838 -27.43 14.63 14.96
CA PHE A 838 -26.39 14.68 13.94
C PHE A 838 -26.15 16.09 13.42
N LEU A 839 -27.20 16.89 13.24
CA LEU A 839 -27.05 18.30 12.90
C LEU A 839 -26.28 19.08 13.99
N ASP A 840 -26.54 18.79 15.25
CA ASP A 840 -25.80 19.40 16.38
C ASP A 840 -24.32 19.00 16.34
N LYS A 841 -24.00 17.74 16.09
CA LYS A 841 -22.61 17.29 15.91
C LYS A 841 -21.91 18.04 14.77
N LEU A 842 -22.59 18.24 13.66
CA LEU A 842 -22.05 18.96 12.50
C LEU A 842 -21.83 20.45 12.82
N MET A 843 -22.71 21.05 13.65
CA MET A 843 -22.59 22.47 14.02
C MET A 843 -21.56 22.73 15.11
N VAL A 844 -21.41 21.84 16.11
CA VAL A 844 -20.47 22.01 17.24
C VAL A 844 -18.99 21.89 16.81
N ARG A 845 -18.70 21.21 15.73
CA ARG A 845 -17.36 21.17 15.12
C ARG A 845 -16.93 22.51 14.51
N GLY A 846 -17.64 23.54 14.74
CA GLY A 846 -17.62 24.86 14.12
C GLY A 846 -16.59 25.84 14.64
N GLY A 847 -15.34 25.46 14.87
CA GLY A 847 -14.25 26.44 14.89
C GLY A 847 -13.78 26.75 13.48
N ASP A 848 -13.56 25.72 12.66
CA ASP A 848 -13.30 25.83 11.22
C ASP A 848 -14.52 25.34 10.44
N PRO A 849 -14.80 25.96 9.28
CA PRO A 849 -15.79 25.38 8.38
C PRO A 849 -15.42 23.93 8.13
N ILE A 850 -16.37 23.08 8.39
CA ILE A 850 -16.26 21.65 8.18
C ILE A 850 -15.57 21.44 6.82
N ARG A 851 -14.53 20.61 6.77
CA ARG A 851 -13.88 20.23 5.52
C ARG A 851 -14.77 19.30 4.71
N LEU A 852 -16.04 19.71 4.51
CA LEU A 852 -16.92 19.12 3.52
C LEU A 852 -16.51 19.65 2.16
N GLU A 853 -16.59 18.83 1.14
CA GLU A 853 -16.55 19.34 -0.21
C GLU A 853 -17.64 20.39 -0.43
N PRO A 854 -17.43 21.41 -1.28
CA PRO A 854 -18.37 22.53 -1.44
C PRO A 854 -19.83 22.12 -1.68
N LEU A 855 -20.07 21.03 -2.41
CA LEU A 855 -21.41 20.50 -2.64
C LEU A 855 -22.09 19.99 -1.36
N TYR A 856 -21.37 19.31 -0.50
CA TYR A 856 -21.90 18.84 0.79
C TYR A 856 -22.20 20.02 1.73
N ASN A 857 -21.39 21.08 1.67
CA ASN A 857 -21.67 22.31 2.41
C ASN A 857 -23.02 22.90 2.02
N GLN A 858 -23.31 22.99 0.73
CA GLN A 858 -24.59 23.53 0.24
C GLN A 858 -25.77 22.60 0.59
N ARG A 859 -25.57 21.28 0.56
CA ARG A 859 -26.56 20.29 1.03
C ARG A 859 -26.88 20.48 2.51
N LEU A 860 -25.86 20.71 3.36
CA LEU A 860 -26.09 20.97 4.79
C LEU A 860 -26.87 22.25 5.02
N VAL A 861 -26.53 23.36 4.34
CA VAL A 861 -27.29 24.62 4.45
C VAL A 861 -28.77 24.38 4.12
N ARG A 862 -29.05 23.69 3.00
CA ARG A 862 -30.43 23.41 2.59
C ARG A 862 -31.14 22.45 3.55
N LEU A 863 -30.46 21.42 4.03
CA LEU A 863 -31.03 20.49 5.01
C LEU A 863 -31.40 21.19 6.34
N LEU A 864 -30.55 22.08 6.83
CA LEU A 864 -30.85 22.89 8.01
C LEU A 864 -32.05 23.80 7.78
N ALA A 865 -32.11 24.53 6.66
CA ALA A 865 -33.23 25.43 6.32
C ALA A 865 -34.56 24.70 6.18
N ASP A 866 -34.56 23.49 5.59
CA ASP A 866 -35.78 22.70 5.39
C ASP A 866 -36.27 22.00 6.66
N ASN A 867 -35.45 21.86 7.67
CA ASN A 867 -35.77 21.16 8.92
C ASN A 867 -35.90 22.11 10.13
N ASN A 868 -36.40 23.33 9.90
CA ASN A 868 -36.69 24.35 10.91
C ASN A 868 -35.47 24.85 11.71
N ARG A 869 -34.25 24.71 11.13
CA ARG A 869 -33.00 25.21 11.72
C ARG A 869 -32.43 26.39 10.91
N LEU A 870 -33.31 27.36 10.63
CA LEU A 870 -32.97 28.47 9.75
C LEU A 870 -31.79 29.33 10.26
N GLU A 871 -31.72 29.61 11.55
CA GLU A 871 -30.61 30.37 12.13
C GLU A 871 -29.27 29.63 12.01
N ASP A 872 -29.29 28.31 12.21
CA ASP A 872 -28.12 27.49 12.02
C ASP A 872 -27.66 27.48 10.55
N ALA A 873 -28.62 27.41 9.63
CA ALA A 873 -28.35 27.50 8.19
C ALA A 873 -27.65 28.81 7.82
N LYS A 874 -28.11 29.94 8.38
CA LYS A 874 -27.49 31.25 8.17
C LYS A 874 -26.07 31.33 8.75
N VAL A 875 -25.91 30.92 10.01
CA VAL A 875 -24.62 30.94 10.70
C VAL A 875 -23.60 30.07 9.96
N PHE A 876 -24.02 28.88 9.53
CA PHE A 876 -23.14 27.96 8.79
C PHE A 876 -22.77 28.54 7.41
N HIS A 877 -23.75 29.04 6.68
CA HIS A 877 -23.54 29.62 5.36
C HIS A 877 -22.54 30.80 5.40
N GLN A 878 -22.64 31.69 6.40
CA GLN A 878 -21.73 32.83 6.58
C GLN A 878 -20.27 32.44 6.77
N LYS A 879 -20.00 31.23 7.29
CA LYS A 879 -18.66 30.70 7.50
C LYS A 879 -18.05 30.07 6.23
N LEU A 880 -18.84 29.84 5.18
CA LEU A 880 -18.35 29.20 3.97
C LEU A 880 -17.43 30.12 3.18
N LYS A 881 -16.31 29.59 2.70
CA LYS A 881 -15.42 30.32 1.81
C LYS A 881 -16.05 30.46 0.43
N ALA A 882 -15.89 31.64 -0.16
CA ALA A 882 -16.30 31.86 -1.54
C ALA A 882 -15.56 30.89 -2.50
N ASN A 883 -16.30 30.32 -3.45
CA ASN A 883 -15.75 29.51 -4.53
C ASN A 883 -15.88 30.26 -5.85
N THR A 884 -14.85 30.23 -6.68
CA THR A 884 -14.79 31.01 -7.93
C THR A 884 -15.50 30.34 -9.10
N THR A 885 -15.77 29.04 -9.03
CA THR A 885 -16.43 28.32 -10.14
C THR A 885 -17.90 28.75 -10.27
N LEU A 886 -18.36 28.93 -11.51
CA LEU A 886 -19.73 29.38 -11.79
C LEU A 886 -20.80 28.48 -11.17
N PHE A 887 -20.58 27.18 -11.22
CA PHE A 887 -21.46 26.18 -10.63
C PHE A 887 -21.65 26.37 -9.12
N TYR A 888 -20.56 26.54 -8.38
CA TYR A 888 -20.64 26.75 -6.93
C TYR A 888 -21.20 28.11 -6.55
N LYS A 889 -20.89 29.18 -7.32
CA LYS A 889 -21.50 30.50 -7.13
C LYS A 889 -23.00 30.43 -7.30
N SER A 890 -23.46 29.74 -8.33
CA SER A 890 -24.90 29.55 -8.58
C SER A 890 -25.56 28.75 -7.46
N SER A 891 -24.93 27.61 -7.02
CA SER A 891 -25.46 26.80 -5.93
C SER A 891 -25.53 27.55 -4.58
N ASP A 892 -24.58 28.45 -4.33
CA ASP A 892 -24.60 29.35 -3.16
C ASP A 892 -25.81 30.29 -3.19
N LEU A 893 -26.05 30.91 -4.33
CA LEU A 893 -27.21 31.78 -4.52
C LEU A 893 -28.55 31.05 -4.32
N VAL A 894 -28.64 29.80 -4.77
CA VAL A 894 -29.82 28.95 -4.52
C VAL A 894 -30.00 28.66 -3.02
N SER A 895 -28.93 28.39 -2.29
CA SER A 895 -29.04 28.18 -0.84
C SER A 895 -29.48 29.45 -0.10
N ARG A 896 -28.98 30.61 -0.53
CA ARG A 896 -29.44 31.93 -0.01
C ARG A 896 -30.90 32.19 -0.38
N ALA A 897 -31.32 31.84 -1.60
CA ALA A 897 -32.70 31.97 -2.00
C ALA A 897 -33.64 31.12 -1.14
N LEU A 898 -33.23 29.87 -0.82
CA LEU A 898 -34.00 29.02 0.08
C LEU A 898 -34.14 29.62 1.48
N ILE A 899 -33.06 30.16 2.02
CA ILE A 899 -33.07 30.87 3.31
C ILE A 899 -34.09 32.03 3.25
N ASN A 900 -34.03 32.85 2.20
CA ASN A 900 -34.95 33.97 2.07
C ASN A 900 -36.43 33.53 1.94
N LEU A 901 -36.70 32.41 1.24
CA LEU A 901 -38.05 31.84 1.17
C LEU A 901 -38.53 31.43 2.58
N LYS A 902 -37.71 30.86 3.39
CA LYS A 902 -38.06 30.48 4.77
C LYS A 902 -38.26 31.72 5.68
N GLU A 903 -37.70 32.87 5.29
CA GLU A 903 -37.94 34.17 5.96
C GLU A 903 -39.15 34.93 5.37
N ASN A 904 -39.89 34.33 4.46
CA ASN A 904 -41.00 34.97 3.71
C ASN A 904 -40.58 36.16 2.83
N LYS A 905 -39.31 36.21 2.40
CA LYS A 905 -38.75 37.22 1.50
C LYS A 905 -38.77 36.71 0.04
N SER A 906 -39.96 36.50 -0.47
CA SER A 906 -40.14 35.84 -1.78
C SER A 906 -39.53 36.63 -2.95
N ASP A 907 -39.60 37.97 -2.95
CA ASP A 907 -39.04 38.77 -4.03
C ASP A 907 -37.51 38.74 -4.08
N GLU A 908 -36.86 38.80 -2.92
CA GLU A 908 -35.38 38.66 -2.83
C GLU A 908 -34.95 37.23 -3.26
N ALA A 909 -35.72 36.22 -2.85
CA ALA A 909 -35.43 34.84 -3.26
C ALA A 909 -35.52 34.67 -4.77
N LEU A 910 -36.57 35.21 -5.42
CA LEU A 910 -36.71 35.16 -6.86
C LEU A 910 -35.59 35.91 -7.59
N SER A 911 -35.12 37.05 -7.03
CA SER A 911 -33.98 37.78 -7.59
C SER A 911 -32.69 36.96 -7.52
N LEU A 912 -32.43 36.27 -6.41
CA LEU A 912 -31.28 35.39 -6.26
C LEU A 912 -31.33 34.17 -7.19
N LEU A 913 -32.52 33.59 -7.39
CA LEU A 913 -32.71 32.48 -8.33
C LEU A 913 -32.49 32.91 -9.78
N ASP A 914 -32.97 34.12 -10.13
CA ASP A 914 -32.74 34.70 -11.46
C ASP A 914 -31.24 34.96 -11.69
N GLU A 915 -30.54 35.50 -10.69
CA GLU A 915 -29.10 35.70 -10.73
C GLU A 915 -28.35 34.36 -10.84
N ALA A 916 -28.73 33.36 -10.05
CA ALA A 916 -28.13 32.03 -10.05
C ALA A 916 -28.17 31.39 -11.46
N LEU A 917 -29.35 31.40 -12.09
CA LEU A 917 -29.52 30.86 -13.45
C LEU A 917 -28.90 31.78 -14.51
N GLY A 918 -28.69 33.05 -14.21
CA GLY A 918 -27.93 33.96 -15.06
C GLY A 918 -26.45 33.64 -15.08
N ILE A 919 -25.90 33.25 -13.95
CA ILE A 919 -24.49 32.81 -13.79
C ILE A 919 -24.27 31.41 -14.37
N TYR A 920 -25.14 30.49 -13.99
CA TYR A 920 -25.05 29.09 -14.40
C TYR A 920 -26.44 28.52 -14.73
N PRO A 921 -26.82 28.58 -16.02
CA PRO A 921 -28.20 28.25 -16.43
C PRO A 921 -28.65 26.81 -16.16
N TYR A 922 -27.70 25.91 -15.90
CA TYR A 922 -27.95 24.48 -15.63
C TYR A 922 -27.95 24.13 -14.14
N GLU A 923 -28.11 25.10 -13.26
CA GLU A 923 -28.23 24.85 -11.84
C GLU A 923 -29.54 24.14 -11.50
N VAL A 924 -29.48 22.83 -11.29
CA VAL A 924 -30.63 21.93 -11.22
C VAL A 924 -31.52 22.21 -10.01
N ASP A 925 -30.95 22.50 -8.85
CA ASP A 925 -31.74 22.75 -7.64
C ASP A 925 -32.45 24.09 -7.71
N GLY A 926 -31.84 25.10 -8.33
CA GLY A 926 -32.51 26.38 -8.62
C GLY A 926 -33.65 26.23 -9.62
N ILE A 927 -33.46 25.43 -10.67
CA ILE A 927 -34.53 25.11 -11.64
C ILE A 927 -35.70 24.40 -10.94
N LYS A 928 -35.42 23.37 -10.13
CA LYS A 928 -36.46 22.66 -9.37
C LYS A 928 -37.23 23.57 -8.43
N LEU A 929 -36.52 24.46 -7.75
CA LEU A 929 -37.13 25.41 -6.81
C LEU A 929 -38.03 26.40 -7.53
N LEU A 930 -37.56 26.96 -8.65
CA LEU A 930 -38.40 27.83 -9.50
C LEU A 930 -39.63 27.11 -10.08
N LYS A 931 -39.47 25.85 -10.50
CA LYS A 931 -40.55 25.02 -11.00
C LYS A 931 -41.63 24.80 -9.93
N GLU A 932 -41.22 24.55 -8.68
CA GLU A 932 -42.17 24.39 -7.58
C GLU A 932 -42.88 25.72 -7.24
N LEU A 933 -42.11 26.79 -7.15
CA LEU A 933 -42.65 28.12 -6.89
C LEU A 933 -43.59 28.59 -8.02
N GLY A 934 -43.25 28.25 -9.26
CA GLY A 934 -44.05 28.64 -10.46
C GLY A 934 -45.46 28.06 -10.49
N LYS A 935 -45.72 26.98 -9.72
CA LYS A 935 -47.07 26.43 -9.60
C LYS A 935 -48.09 27.44 -8.99
N SER A 936 -47.58 28.38 -8.19
CA SER A 936 -48.42 29.40 -7.53
C SER A 936 -47.94 30.83 -7.71
N ASN A 937 -46.81 31.05 -8.38
CA ASN A 937 -46.19 32.38 -8.56
C ASN A 937 -45.76 32.59 -10.04
N ALA A 938 -46.54 33.43 -10.76
CA ALA A 938 -46.33 33.75 -12.16
C ALA A 938 -44.92 34.38 -12.44
N LYS A 939 -44.34 35.10 -11.48
CA LYS A 939 -43.00 35.68 -11.60
C LYS A 939 -41.91 34.60 -11.62
N ALA A 940 -42.07 33.56 -10.79
CA ALA A 940 -41.15 32.41 -10.78
C ALA A 940 -41.21 31.64 -12.11
N ASP A 941 -42.44 31.38 -12.61
CA ASP A 941 -42.63 30.71 -13.90
C ASP A 941 -42.04 31.50 -15.07
N ASN A 942 -42.19 32.83 -15.03
CA ASN A 942 -41.62 33.72 -16.07
C ASN A 942 -40.08 33.73 -16.03
N ILE A 943 -39.46 33.76 -14.84
CA ILE A 943 -38.01 33.63 -14.68
C ILE A 943 -37.55 32.31 -15.28
N LEU A 944 -38.13 31.19 -14.88
CA LEU A 944 -37.80 29.87 -15.38
C LEU A 944 -37.89 29.78 -16.90
N THR A 945 -39.03 30.22 -17.48
CA THR A 945 -39.27 30.21 -18.92
C THR A 945 -38.22 31.04 -19.67
N ASN A 946 -37.91 32.24 -19.18
CA ASN A 946 -36.93 33.10 -19.82
C ASN A 946 -35.49 32.55 -19.76
N ARG A 947 -35.10 32.00 -18.61
CA ARG A 947 -33.78 31.46 -18.41
C ARG A 947 -33.53 30.15 -19.17
N LEU A 948 -34.58 29.34 -19.37
CA LEU A 948 -34.47 28.07 -20.12
C LEU A 948 -34.75 28.24 -21.62
N LYS A 949 -35.13 29.46 -22.07
CA LYS A 949 -35.45 29.72 -23.47
C LYS A 949 -34.25 29.42 -24.40
N GLY A 950 -34.46 28.50 -25.32
CA GLY A 950 -33.43 28.08 -26.28
C GLY A 950 -32.36 27.17 -25.72
N MET A 951 -32.57 26.66 -24.52
CA MET A 951 -31.65 25.71 -23.86
C MET A 951 -32.20 24.29 -23.91
N GLU A 952 -31.30 23.31 -23.89
CA GLU A 952 -31.65 21.92 -23.62
C GLU A 952 -32.02 21.77 -22.13
N ILE A 953 -33.25 21.29 -21.87
CA ILE A 953 -33.72 21.15 -20.48
C ILE A 953 -33.01 19.95 -19.83
N PRO A 954 -32.50 20.11 -18.59
CA PRO A 954 -31.90 19.02 -17.87
C PRO A 954 -32.82 17.80 -17.74
N ALA A 955 -32.28 16.59 -17.99
CA ALA A 955 -33.07 15.35 -18.01
C ALA A 955 -33.70 15.01 -16.64
N ILE A 956 -33.17 15.57 -15.56
CA ILE A 956 -33.67 15.36 -14.19
C ILE A 956 -35.04 16.05 -13.94
N LEU A 957 -35.44 16.93 -14.81
CA LEU A 957 -36.74 17.65 -14.77
C LEU A 957 -37.80 17.00 -15.63
#